data_49531a093db87bd30394c0ab3e25c5d7
#
_entry.id   49531a093db87bd30394c0ab3e25c5d7
#
_cell.length_a   1.000
_cell.length_b   1.000
_cell.length_c   1.000
_cell.angle_alpha   90.00
_cell.angle_beta   90.00
_cell.angle_gamma   90.00
#
_symmetry.space_group_name_H-M   'P 1'
#
loop_
_entity.id
_entity.type
_entity.pdbx_description
1 polymer ?
#
loop_
_entity_poly.entity_id
_entity_poly.type
_entity_poly.pdbx_seq_one_letter_code
_entity_poly.pdbx_strand_id
1 'polypeptide(L)'
;MLLNAVVPLLLLNSLVAALPSSPTDAEWRANAKRAIVLRLVKDIDEQTRDGGKLDLDSLLTPQERQLLGGGDEYAPYQVPCPTGWNWVRSADSLGVGEQNYLSQRRPYLNPAINSQLARVGLPQPDRTPVIGMALSGGGYRAMQVGAGGVMATMNQSSEAAASGIGGWYEGVTYQAGLSGGSWATTTMMANNGRLPTDLINDVWNLESNLVIPDDDKLSFYYNMISNVRAKANAGFRTQIADYWSLALGDHLLPSQYHLSGSPNYTINQLPSTIPGLANGSLPMPIVIAAEREPDEIVIPGNASVYEMTPYEFGSWAFGSTRKVRGAFTPIEYLGSSLNNGQINGSCYKGFDQVSFVAGTSSTLFSGALVTLSAANASGIIVDAIQSILSSIGDQDNDVALYPNSFAGWQPETNPIAGFQYITLVDAGLTNQNIPIEPLLIPYRNVDAIIAFDSSADTTYSWPNGTALRQTYERAQVLAETQDVSIRMPRIPSANGFINGGLNQRPTIFGCDANNGTTPLIVYVPNYPWSYYANTSTYQLAYEKPESTQVVLNGLRSLSLNGTVSSWPKCLACAMADRAYTTRPADCQACFDTWCWDGTDNTTTPSAEYEPVVGTLPRFITERNLGTAGSATGASTAVGGQSSSPVASASQAAAGEVISRGMLGRGGVMLAILVGVVSGSVMVLG
;
A
#
# COMPACT_ATOMS: atom_id res chain seq x y z
N MET A 1 25.20 47.29 25.99
CA MET A 1 24.92 46.40 24.85
C MET A 1 23.89 45.38 25.29
N LEU A 2 22.70 45.76 25.72
CA LEU A 2 21.68 44.84 26.30
C LEU A 2 20.24 45.31 25.97
N LEU A 3 20.08 46.02 24.83
CA LEU A 3 18.77 46.57 24.49
C LEU A 3 18.17 46.08 23.15
N ASN A 4 18.84 45.20 22.41
CA ASN A 4 18.35 44.74 21.10
C ASN A 4 17.74 43.34 21.05
N ALA A 5 17.62 42.64 22.19
CA ALA A 5 17.08 41.26 22.23
C ALA A 5 15.63 41.14 22.76
N VAL A 6 15.06 42.23 23.32
CA VAL A 6 13.74 42.16 24.02
C VAL A 6 12.56 42.64 23.15
N VAL A 7 12.82 43.36 22.07
CA VAL A 7 11.74 43.94 21.24
C VAL A 7 11.02 42.90 20.36
N PRO A 8 11.63 41.83 19.86
CA PRO A 8 10.89 40.82 19.05
C PRO A 8 9.93 39.95 19.86
N LEU A 9 10.22 39.68 21.17
CA LEU A 9 9.40 38.75 21.96
C LEU A 9 8.07 39.34 22.45
N LEU A 10 8.01 40.65 22.68
CA LEU A 10 6.78 41.32 23.14
C LEU A 10 5.77 41.53 22.01
N LEU A 11 6.23 41.59 20.77
CA LEU A 11 5.35 41.69 19.59
C LEU A 11 4.73 40.33 19.19
N LEU A 12 5.36 39.21 19.51
CA LEU A 12 4.80 37.87 19.25
C LEU A 12 3.58 37.55 20.13
N ASN A 13 3.62 37.92 21.42
CA ASN A 13 2.53 37.61 22.36
C ASN A 13 1.23 38.42 22.13
N SER A 14 1.29 39.54 21.45
CA SER A 14 0.10 40.38 21.14
C SER A 14 -0.52 40.13 19.78
N LEU A 15 0.17 39.40 18.89
CA LEU A 15 -0.28 39.12 17.50
C LEU A 15 -1.00 37.77 17.34
N VAL A 16 -0.87 36.84 18.31
CA VAL A 16 -1.45 35.48 18.20
C VAL A 16 -2.95 35.43 18.51
N ALA A 17 -3.54 36.48 19.05
CA ALA A 17 -4.95 36.48 19.51
C ALA A 17 -6.02 36.74 18.40
N ALA A 18 -5.64 37.11 17.17
CA ALA A 18 -6.60 37.34 16.09
C ALA A 18 -5.93 37.06 14.73
N LEU A 19 -6.13 35.90 14.18
CA LEU A 19 -5.59 35.51 12.87
C LEU A 19 -6.71 35.56 11.81
N PRO A 20 -6.63 36.43 10.78
CA PRO A 20 -7.50 36.40 9.62
C PRO A 20 -7.10 35.33 8.59
N SER A 21 -8.04 34.87 7.77
CA SER A 21 -7.88 33.81 6.75
C SER A 21 -7.54 34.35 5.36
N SER A 22 -6.31 34.88 5.16
CA SER A 22 -5.88 35.45 3.87
C SER A 22 -4.50 34.90 3.41
N PRO A 23 -4.12 35.03 2.11
CA PRO A 23 -2.81 34.56 1.61
C PRO A 23 -1.59 35.15 2.34
N THR A 24 -1.72 36.32 2.92
CA THR A 24 -0.73 36.93 3.81
C THR A 24 -0.50 36.16 5.10
N ASP A 25 -1.45 35.34 5.53
CA ASP A 25 -1.32 34.50 6.71
C ASP A 25 -0.35 33.31 6.50
N ALA A 26 -0.26 32.78 5.28
CA ALA A 26 0.64 31.68 4.98
C ALA A 26 2.11 32.11 5.10
N GLU A 27 2.45 33.28 4.55
CA GLU A 27 3.80 33.85 4.68
C GLU A 27 4.14 34.20 6.13
N TRP A 28 3.18 34.74 6.88
CA TRP A 28 3.38 35.03 8.30
C TRP A 28 3.59 33.74 9.10
N ARG A 29 2.78 32.70 8.88
CA ARG A 29 2.93 31.38 9.54
C ARG A 29 4.29 30.76 9.23
N ALA A 30 4.74 30.80 7.97
CA ALA A 30 6.04 30.30 7.57
C ALA A 30 7.19 31.05 8.26
N ASN A 31 7.12 32.38 8.34
CA ASN A 31 8.12 33.21 9.02
C ASN A 31 8.13 32.96 10.55
N ALA A 32 6.95 32.80 11.16
CA ALA A 32 6.82 32.51 12.58
C ALA A 32 7.38 31.10 12.92
N LYS A 33 7.06 30.07 12.12
CA LYS A 33 7.66 28.75 12.22
C LYS A 33 9.19 28.82 12.12
N ARG A 34 9.71 29.53 11.13
CA ARG A 34 11.16 29.68 10.93
C ARG A 34 11.85 30.36 12.13
N ALA A 35 11.20 31.33 12.77
CA ALA A 35 11.72 31.99 13.96
C ALA A 35 11.74 31.05 15.18
N ILE A 36 10.70 30.25 15.38
CA ILE A 36 10.64 29.22 16.41
C ILE A 36 11.73 28.18 16.20
N VAL A 37 11.93 27.70 14.96
CA VAL A 37 12.99 26.76 14.57
C VAL A 37 14.37 27.27 14.97
N LEU A 38 14.68 28.51 14.57
CA LEU A 38 15.99 29.11 14.86
C LEU A 38 16.27 29.27 16.38
N ARG A 39 15.23 29.54 17.16
CA ARG A 39 15.32 29.58 18.63
C ARG A 39 15.53 28.19 19.20
N LEU A 40 14.70 27.22 18.81
CA LEU A 40 14.76 25.85 19.30
C LEU A 40 16.12 25.19 19.02
N VAL A 41 16.69 25.38 17.84
CA VAL A 41 18.05 24.88 17.53
C VAL A 41 19.05 25.30 18.59
N LYS A 42 18.97 26.56 19.05
CA LYS A 42 19.86 27.08 20.08
C LYS A 42 19.54 26.50 21.49
N ASP A 43 18.27 26.45 21.82
CA ASP A 43 17.81 25.99 23.15
C ASP A 43 18.08 24.48 23.33
N ILE A 44 17.98 23.69 22.25
CA ILE A 44 18.31 22.26 22.22
C ILE A 44 19.83 22.07 22.42
N ASP A 45 20.67 22.83 21.70
CA ASP A 45 22.13 22.77 21.86
C ASP A 45 22.54 23.10 23.31
N GLU A 46 21.88 24.06 23.96
CA GLU A 46 22.10 24.40 25.36
C GLU A 46 21.63 23.29 26.31
N GLN A 47 20.47 22.65 26.05
CA GLN A 47 19.93 21.60 26.91
C GLN A 47 20.70 20.28 26.81
N THR A 48 21.23 19.95 25.61
CA THR A 48 21.92 18.67 25.35
C THR A 48 23.42 18.73 25.59
N ARG A 49 24.02 19.93 25.67
CA ARG A 49 25.46 20.14 25.83
C ARG A 49 26.07 19.42 27.02
N ASP A 50 25.34 19.26 28.10
CA ASP A 50 25.81 18.61 29.33
C ASP A 50 25.22 17.19 29.52
N GLY A 51 24.77 16.53 28.44
CA GLY A 51 24.18 15.19 28.50
C GLY A 51 22.75 15.15 29.08
N GLY A 52 22.08 16.28 29.12
CA GLY A 52 20.67 16.36 29.54
C GLY A 52 19.74 15.67 28.55
N LYS A 53 18.64 15.08 29.05
CA LYS A 53 17.58 14.54 28.18
C LYS A 53 16.87 15.69 27.50
N LEU A 54 16.73 15.58 26.16
CA LEU A 54 15.99 16.54 25.38
C LEU A 54 14.48 16.46 25.73
N ASP A 55 13.94 17.58 26.19
CA ASP A 55 12.50 17.76 26.40
C ASP A 55 11.98 18.94 25.59
N LEU A 56 11.58 18.63 24.35
CA LEU A 56 11.05 19.62 23.38
C LEU A 56 9.82 20.34 23.90
N ASP A 57 8.98 19.68 24.72
CA ASP A 57 7.76 20.28 25.23
C ASP A 57 8.05 21.37 26.28
N SER A 58 9.18 21.27 27.01
CA SER A 58 9.60 22.30 27.95
C SER A 58 10.16 23.55 27.26
N LEU A 59 10.61 23.41 26.03
CA LEU A 59 11.20 24.47 25.22
C LEU A 59 10.18 25.27 24.39
N LEU A 60 8.92 24.83 24.33
CA LEU A 60 7.86 25.40 23.51
C LEU A 60 6.67 25.87 24.32
N THR A 61 6.15 27.04 23.97
CA THR A 61 4.83 27.50 24.46
C THR A 61 3.70 26.69 23.81
N PRO A 62 2.50 26.63 24.41
CA PRO A 62 1.34 25.98 23.79
C PRO A 62 1.00 26.50 22.40
N GLN A 63 1.14 27.81 22.18
CA GLN A 63 0.91 28.44 20.88
C GLN A 63 1.94 28.03 19.82
N GLU A 64 3.20 27.92 20.22
CA GLU A 64 4.26 27.46 19.31
C GLU A 64 4.09 25.98 18.97
N ARG A 65 3.67 25.15 19.93
CA ARG A 65 3.31 23.76 19.67
C ARG A 65 2.21 23.62 18.62
N GLN A 66 1.14 24.40 18.78
CA GLN A 66 0.03 24.45 17.82
C GLN A 66 0.48 24.95 16.44
N LEU A 67 1.38 25.93 16.40
CA LEU A 67 1.90 26.47 15.13
C LEU A 67 2.81 25.47 14.40
N LEU A 68 3.57 24.64 15.13
CA LEU A 68 4.40 23.59 14.58
C LEU A 68 3.59 22.34 14.18
N GLY A 69 2.29 22.31 14.48
CA GLY A 69 1.41 21.19 14.16
C GLY A 69 1.40 20.10 15.25
N GLY A 70 1.86 20.42 16.46
CA GLY A 70 1.74 19.51 17.60
C GLY A 70 0.28 19.38 18.01
N GLY A 71 -0.26 18.17 17.92
CA GLY A 71 -1.64 17.85 18.25
C GLY A 71 -1.77 16.49 18.93
N ASP A 72 -2.99 16.11 19.19
CA ASP A 72 -3.37 14.83 19.76
C ASP A 72 -4.34 14.04 18.86
N GLU A 73 -4.50 14.51 17.61
CA GLU A 73 -5.47 13.95 16.66
C GLU A 73 -5.16 12.52 16.25
N TYR A 74 -3.90 12.08 16.35
CA TYR A 74 -3.50 10.69 16.10
C TYR A 74 -3.85 9.76 17.27
N ALA A 75 -4.10 10.29 18.45
CA ALA A 75 -4.43 9.49 19.63
C ALA A 75 -5.87 8.97 19.56
N PRO A 76 -6.11 7.68 19.81
CA PRO A 76 -7.45 7.17 20.00
C PRO A 76 -8.13 7.86 21.20
N TYR A 77 -9.43 8.11 21.10
CA TYR A 77 -10.21 8.80 22.12
C TYR A 77 -11.34 7.94 22.64
N GLN A 78 -11.64 8.11 23.93
CA GLN A 78 -12.67 7.34 24.61
C GLN A 78 -14.08 7.78 24.18
N VAL A 79 -14.96 6.80 24.01
CA VAL A 79 -16.38 7.00 23.68
C VAL A 79 -17.28 6.08 24.51
N PRO A 80 -18.58 6.39 24.65
CA PRO A 80 -19.55 5.46 25.22
C PRO A 80 -19.57 4.16 24.42
N CYS A 81 -19.58 3.03 25.12
CA CYS A 81 -19.69 1.72 24.48
C CYS A 81 -21.11 1.49 23.96
N PRO A 82 -21.29 1.08 22.69
CA PRO A 82 -22.57 0.67 22.20
C PRO A 82 -23.05 -0.61 22.91
N THR A 83 -24.35 -0.69 23.14
CA THR A 83 -24.98 -1.84 23.78
C THR A 83 -25.56 -2.81 22.75
N GLY A 84 -25.49 -4.10 23.04
CA GLY A 84 -26.08 -5.13 22.19
C GLY A 84 -25.30 -5.43 20.91
N TRP A 85 -24.03 -5.02 20.82
CA TRP A 85 -23.17 -5.28 19.69
C TRP A 85 -22.54 -6.67 19.75
N ASN A 86 -22.40 -7.30 18.59
CA ASN A 86 -21.57 -8.46 18.40
C ASN A 86 -20.15 -7.99 18.07
N TRP A 87 -19.25 -7.98 19.08
CA TRP A 87 -17.92 -7.43 18.98
C TRP A 87 -16.95 -8.30 18.17
N VAL A 88 -17.18 -9.61 18.15
CA VAL A 88 -16.37 -10.55 17.38
C VAL A 88 -17.29 -11.52 16.67
N ARG A 89 -17.16 -11.64 15.37
CA ARG A 89 -17.84 -12.65 14.57
C ARG A 89 -16.87 -13.68 14.01
N SER A 90 -17.31 -14.90 13.84
CA SER A 90 -16.55 -15.91 13.09
C SER A 90 -16.41 -15.52 11.61
N ALA A 91 -15.31 -15.92 10.98
CA ALA A 91 -15.03 -15.71 9.57
C ALA A 91 -15.75 -16.77 8.67
N ASP A 92 -17.05 -16.93 8.83
CA ASP A 92 -17.89 -17.91 8.11
C ASP A 92 -18.85 -17.26 7.10
N SER A 93 -18.83 -15.94 7.02
CA SER A 93 -19.67 -15.15 6.11
C SER A 93 -19.09 -13.76 5.95
N LEU A 94 -19.61 -12.97 5.01
CA LEU A 94 -19.32 -11.54 4.90
C LEU A 94 -19.96 -10.79 6.07
N GLY A 95 -19.24 -9.76 6.57
CA GLY A 95 -19.79 -8.85 7.56
C GLY A 95 -20.99 -8.03 7.04
N VAL A 96 -21.85 -7.59 7.95
CA VAL A 96 -23.05 -6.81 7.60
C VAL A 96 -22.69 -5.50 6.89
N GLY A 97 -21.61 -4.82 7.32
CA GLY A 97 -21.13 -3.59 6.68
C GLY A 97 -20.74 -3.81 5.22
N GLU A 98 -19.98 -4.87 4.93
CA GLU A 98 -19.60 -5.26 3.56
C GLU A 98 -20.85 -5.62 2.72
N GLN A 99 -21.77 -6.43 3.27
CA GLN A 99 -23.02 -6.80 2.56
C GLN A 99 -23.87 -5.57 2.20
N ASN A 100 -23.99 -4.62 3.12
CA ASN A 100 -24.72 -3.38 2.89
C ASN A 100 -24.04 -2.54 1.80
N TYR A 101 -22.72 -2.42 1.83
CA TYR A 101 -21.97 -1.72 0.81
C TYR A 101 -22.13 -2.35 -0.58
N LEU A 102 -22.05 -3.67 -0.68
CA LEU A 102 -22.27 -4.38 -1.93
C LEU A 102 -23.69 -4.15 -2.49
N SER A 103 -24.68 -4.04 -1.61
CA SER A 103 -26.05 -3.71 -2.00
C SER A 103 -26.17 -2.29 -2.57
N GLN A 104 -25.44 -1.33 -1.98
CA GLN A 104 -25.35 0.05 -2.51
C GLN A 104 -24.57 0.13 -3.83
N ARG A 105 -23.55 -0.72 -4.00
CA ARG A 105 -22.71 -0.72 -5.20
C ARG A 105 -23.39 -1.38 -6.40
N ARG A 106 -24.27 -2.36 -6.19
CA ARG A 106 -24.94 -3.13 -7.25
C ARG A 106 -25.57 -2.28 -8.37
N PRO A 107 -26.25 -1.13 -8.10
CA PRO A 107 -26.80 -0.27 -9.14
C PRO A 107 -25.77 0.29 -10.13
N TYR A 108 -24.50 0.43 -9.74
CA TYR A 108 -23.43 0.94 -10.60
C TYR A 108 -22.78 -0.17 -11.44
N LEU A 109 -22.64 -1.39 -10.89
CA LEU A 109 -21.92 -2.50 -11.52
C LEU A 109 -22.55 -2.91 -12.87
N ASN A 110 -23.85 -3.22 -12.88
CA ASN A 110 -24.52 -3.72 -14.07
C ASN A 110 -24.44 -2.78 -15.28
N PRO A 111 -24.79 -1.48 -15.16
CA PRO A 111 -24.71 -0.56 -16.28
C PRO A 111 -23.27 -0.42 -16.80
N ALA A 112 -22.27 -0.34 -15.91
CA ALA A 112 -20.87 -0.21 -16.28
C ALA A 112 -20.39 -1.44 -17.06
N ILE A 113 -20.56 -2.63 -16.51
CA ILE A 113 -20.13 -3.90 -17.11
C ILE A 113 -20.83 -4.10 -18.46
N ASN A 114 -22.16 -3.93 -18.53
CA ASN A 114 -22.91 -4.10 -19.77
C ASN A 114 -22.50 -3.10 -20.86
N SER A 115 -22.14 -1.87 -20.47
CA SER A 115 -21.61 -0.87 -21.39
C SER A 115 -20.26 -1.31 -22.00
N GLN A 116 -19.37 -1.88 -21.17
CA GLN A 116 -18.07 -2.40 -21.64
C GLN A 116 -18.25 -3.59 -22.57
N LEU A 117 -19.12 -4.55 -22.22
CA LEU A 117 -19.41 -5.71 -23.06
C LEU A 117 -20.02 -5.31 -24.41
N ALA A 118 -21.01 -4.41 -24.40
CA ALA A 118 -21.66 -3.91 -25.62
C ALA A 118 -20.66 -3.19 -26.55
N ARG A 119 -19.70 -2.44 -26.00
CA ARG A 119 -18.65 -1.73 -26.77
C ARG A 119 -17.84 -2.69 -27.64
N VAL A 120 -17.60 -3.91 -27.17
CA VAL A 120 -16.82 -4.93 -27.89
C VAL A 120 -17.69 -6.01 -28.56
N GLY A 121 -19.03 -5.82 -28.58
CA GLY A 121 -19.97 -6.70 -29.23
C GLY A 121 -20.23 -8.02 -28.51
N LEU A 122 -20.04 -8.07 -27.18
CA LEU A 122 -20.36 -9.23 -26.35
C LEU A 122 -21.77 -9.13 -25.76
N PRO A 123 -22.50 -10.25 -25.61
CA PRO A 123 -23.80 -10.28 -24.94
C PRO A 123 -23.66 -9.95 -23.45
N GLN A 124 -24.79 -9.58 -22.84
CA GLN A 124 -24.87 -9.45 -21.39
C GLN A 124 -24.74 -10.84 -20.72
N PRO A 125 -24.03 -10.94 -19.60
CA PRO A 125 -23.92 -12.19 -18.84
C PRO A 125 -25.22 -12.51 -18.09
N ASP A 126 -25.40 -13.77 -17.70
CA ASP A 126 -26.60 -14.25 -17.00
C ASP A 126 -26.73 -13.67 -15.58
N ARG A 127 -25.62 -13.23 -15.01
CA ARG A 127 -25.56 -12.49 -13.74
C ARG A 127 -24.46 -11.42 -13.78
N THR A 128 -24.51 -10.48 -12.86
CA THR A 128 -23.42 -9.49 -12.70
C THR A 128 -22.16 -10.20 -12.21
N PRO A 129 -21.03 -10.13 -12.94
CA PRO A 129 -19.76 -10.64 -12.44
C PRO A 129 -19.26 -9.79 -11.27
N VAL A 130 -18.58 -10.44 -10.33
CA VAL A 130 -17.87 -9.80 -9.22
C VAL A 130 -16.41 -9.66 -9.63
N ILE A 131 -15.92 -8.44 -9.77
CA ILE A 131 -14.59 -8.13 -10.28
C ILE A 131 -13.75 -7.51 -9.14
N GLY A 132 -12.55 -8.04 -8.94
CA GLY A 132 -11.56 -7.51 -8.02
C GLY A 132 -10.36 -6.89 -8.74
N MET A 133 -9.71 -5.94 -8.09
CA MET A 133 -8.37 -5.44 -8.44
C MET A 133 -7.42 -5.67 -7.28
N ALA A 134 -6.17 -6.02 -7.56
CA ALA A 134 -5.13 -6.23 -6.57
C ALA A 134 -3.86 -5.46 -6.98
N LEU A 135 -3.39 -4.57 -6.10
CA LEU A 135 -2.22 -3.71 -6.33
C LEU A 135 -1.08 -4.17 -5.43
N SER A 136 0.02 -4.60 -6.03
CA SER A 136 1.19 -5.16 -5.34
C SER A 136 1.97 -4.12 -4.52
N GLY A 137 2.80 -4.63 -3.61
CA GLY A 137 3.79 -3.87 -2.88
C GLY A 137 5.03 -3.51 -3.70
N GLY A 138 5.87 -2.64 -3.14
CA GLY A 138 7.14 -2.19 -3.71
C GLY A 138 7.34 -0.66 -3.65
N GLY A 139 6.90 0.00 -2.59
CA GLY A 139 7.07 1.43 -2.32
C GLY A 139 6.39 2.33 -3.36
N TYR A 140 6.98 3.49 -3.60
CA TYR A 140 6.47 4.45 -4.60
C TYR A 140 6.42 3.88 -6.02
N ARG A 141 7.35 2.98 -6.40
CA ARG A 141 7.27 2.28 -7.68
C ARG A 141 5.91 1.61 -7.85
N ALA A 142 5.55 0.75 -6.90
CA ALA A 142 4.31 -0.03 -6.96
C ALA A 142 3.06 0.83 -6.79
N MET A 143 3.12 1.86 -5.93
CA MET A 143 2.04 2.84 -5.79
C MET A 143 1.70 3.48 -7.13
N GLN A 144 2.70 4.00 -7.85
CA GLN A 144 2.51 4.74 -9.11
C GLN A 144 2.12 3.82 -10.25
N VAL A 145 2.79 2.67 -10.41
CA VAL A 145 2.48 1.69 -11.47
C VAL A 145 1.08 1.11 -11.24
N GLY A 146 0.75 0.72 -10.00
CA GLY A 146 -0.57 0.21 -9.65
C GLY A 146 -1.68 1.23 -9.88
N ALA A 147 -1.47 2.48 -9.44
CA ALA A 147 -2.42 3.57 -9.71
C ALA A 147 -2.60 3.83 -11.22
N GLY A 148 -1.53 3.76 -12.00
CA GLY A 148 -1.59 3.82 -13.46
C GLY A 148 -2.41 2.68 -14.06
N GLY A 149 -2.24 1.46 -13.54
CA GLY A 149 -3.05 0.31 -13.91
C GLY A 149 -4.54 0.50 -13.62
N VAL A 150 -4.88 1.06 -12.46
CA VAL A 150 -6.27 1.48 -12.14
C VAL A 150 -6.74 2.55 -13.12
N MET A 151 -5.91 3.58 -13.38
CA MET A 151 -6.24 4.66 -14.34
C MET A 151 -6.55 4.13 -15.74
N ALA A 152 -5.94 3.02 -16.17
CA ALA A 152 -6.24 2.37 -17.44
C ALA A 152 -7.69 1.90 -17.57
N THR A 153 -8.37 1.72 -16.46
CA THR A 153 -9.77 1.27 -16.38
C THR A 153 -10.75 2.41 -16.10
N MET A 154 -10.27 3.62 -15.77
CA MET A 154 -11.11 4.76 -15.40
C MET A 154 -11.67 5.47 -16.64
N ASN A 155 -12.96 5.78 -16.63
CA ASN A 155 -13.61 6.46 -17.74
C ASN A 155 -13.15 7.92 -17.93
N GLN A 156 -12.65 8.55 -16.86
CA GLN A 156 -12.14 9.92 -16.89
C GLN A 156 -10.79 10.04 -17.61
N SER A 157 -10.05 8.94 -17.77
CA SER A 157 -8.76 8.94 -18.50
C SER A 157 -9.00 8.89 -20.01
N SER A 158 -8.57 9.92 -20.71
CA SER A 158 -8.66 9.99 -22.18
C SER A 158 -7.84 8.91 -22.88
N GLU A 159 -6.64 8.56 -22.35
CA GLU A 159 -5.79 7.49 -22.88
C GLU A 159 -6.45 6.11 -22.65
N ALA A 160 -7.07 5.89 -21.48
CA ALA A 160 -7.83 4.67 -21.21
C ALA A 160 -9.04 4.54 -22.14
N ALA A 161 -9.78 5.63 -22.37
CA ALA A 161 -10.91 5.65 -23.31
C ALA A 161 -10.45 5.36 -24.74
N ALA A 162 -9.33 5.95 -25.18
CA ALA A 162 -8.75 5.72 -26.51
C ALA A 162 -8.28 4.27 -26.70
N SER A 163 -7.79 3.61 -25.64
CA SER A 163 -7.37 2.20 -25.66
C SER A 163 -8.54 1.21 -25.67
N GLY A 164 -9.77 1.68 -25.43
CA GLY A 164 -10.99 0.87 -25.42
C GLY A 164 -11.25 0.09 -24.12
N ILE A 165 -10.44 0.32 -23.06
CA ILE A 165 -10.63 -0.34 -21.74
C ILE A 165 -11.09 0.61 -20.64
N GLY A 166 -11.11 1.93 -20.87
CA GLY A 166 -11.68 2.90 -19.92
C GLY A 166 -13.17 2.63 -19.63
N GLY A 167 -13.56 2.71 -18.35
CA GLY A 167 -14.93 2.45 -17.88
C GLY A 167 -15.11 1.09 -17.18
N TRP A 168 -14.07 0.26 -17.08
CA TRP A 168 -14.13 -0.96 -16.26
C TRP A 168 -14.10 -0.67 -14.76
N TYR A 169 -13.48 0.45 -14.34
CA TYR A 169 -13.37 0.80 -12.91
C TYR A 169 -14.71 0.90 -12.20
N GLU A 170 -15.69 1.45 -12.87
CA GLU A 170 -17.05 1.55 -12.38
C GLU A 170 -17.72 0.17 -12.19
N GLY A 171 -17.23 -0.86 -12.90
CA GLY A 171 -17.66 -2.27 -12.78
C GLY A 171 -16.86 -3.08 -11.75
N VAL A 172 -15.81 -2.53 -11.14
CA VAL A 172 -15.01 -3.21 -10.12
C VAL A 172 -15.73 -3.23 -8.78
N THR A 173 -15.77 -4.37 -8.10
CA THR A 173 -16.42 -4.53 -6.79
C THR A 173 -15.45 -4.23 -5.66
N TYR A 174 -14.23 -4.74 -5.74
CA TYR A 174 -13.21 -4.66 -4.70
C TYR A 174 -11.88 -4.14 -5.25
N GLN A 175 -11.19 -3.34 -4.45
CA GLN A 175 -9.80 -2.94 -4.74
C GLN A 175 -8.92 -3.26 -3.52
N ALA A 176 -8.03 -4.23 -3.66
CA ALA A 176 -7.10 -4.64 -2.62
C ALA A 176 -5.72 -4.01 -2.83
N GLY A 177 -5.08 -3.56 -1.76
CA GLY A 177 -3.75 -2.98 -1.76
C GLY A 177 -2.84 -3.58 -0.68
N LEU A 178 -1.56 -3.71 -1.00
CA LEU A 178 -0.49 -4.14 -0.11
C LEU A 178 0.68 -3.17 -0.23
N SER A 179 1.30 -2.74 0.92
CA SER A 179 2.49 -1.88 0.90
C SER A 179 2.28 -0.65 0.01
N GLY A 180 3.12 -0.38 -0.97
CA GLY A 180 2.92 0.70 -1.95
C GLY A 180 1.57 0.65 -2.68
N GLY A 181 1.03 -0.54 -2.94
CA GLY A 181 -0.32 -0.70 -3.49
C GLY A 181 -1.42 -0.30 -2.49
N SER A 182 -1.18 -0.44 -1.19
CA SER A 182 -2.09 0.08 -0.14
C SER A 182 -2.08 1.60 -0.11
N TRP A 183 -0.92 2.24 -0.35
CA TRP A 183 -0.84 3.71 -0.45
C TRP A 183 -1.69 4.22 -1.62
N ALA A 184 -1.58 3.58 -2.80
CA ALA A 184 -2.44 3.91 -3.93
C ALA A 184 -3.92 3.70 -3.59
N THR A 185 -4.28 2.54 -3.03
CA THR A 185 -5.68 2.20 -2.72
C THR A 185 -6.29 3.17 -1.72
N THR A 186 -5.63 3.40 -0.58
CA THR A 186 -6.17 4.26 0.49
C THR A 186 -6.25 5.72 0.06
N THR A 187 -5.21 6.24 -0.61
CA THR A 187 -5.18 7.65 -0.98
C THR A 187 -6.07 7.98 -2.18
N MET A 188 -6.21 7.09 -3.15
CA MET A 188 -7.21 7.24 -4.22
C MET A 188 -8.63 7.24 -3.65
N MET A 189 -8.95 6.36 -2.70
CA MET A 189 -10.25 6.34 -2.03
C MET A 189 -10.49 7.62 -1.23
N ALA A 190 -9.49 8.07 -0.44
CA ALA A 190 -9.56 9.32 0.32
C ALA A 190 -9.77 10.57 -0.56
N ASN A 191 -9.43 10.47 -1.84
CA ASN A 191 -9.61 11.52 -2.85
C ASN A 191 -10.76 11.24 -3.82
N ASN A 192 -11.74 10.44 -3.41
CA ASN A 192 -12.96 10.17 -4.19
C ASN A 192 -12.68 9.59 -5.59
N GLY A 193 -11.64 8.76 -5.73
CA GLY A 193 -11.30 8.12 -7.00
C GLY A 193 -10.83 9.07 -8.09
N ARG A 194 -10.12 10.16 -7.73
CA ARG A 194 -9.49 11.07 -8.70
C ARG A 194 -8.43 10.37 -9.52
N LEU A 195 -8.17 10.90 -10.72
CA LEU A 195 -7.09 10.41 -11.57
C LEU A 195 -5.73 10.53 -10.87
N PRO A 196 -4.87 9.51 -10.92
CA PRO A 196 -3.53 9.55 -10.35
C PRO A 196 -2.68 10.72 -10.84
N THR A 197 -2.82 11.14 -12.09
CA THR A 197 -2.16 12.33 -12.64
C THR A 197 -2.57 13.63 -11.93
N ASP A 198 -3.84 13.73 -11.52
CA ASP A 198 -4.33 14.89 -10.75
C ASP A 198 -3.84 14.82 -9.30
N LEU A 199 -3.72 13.60 -8.74
CA LEU A 199 -3.17 13.41 -7.40
C LEU A 199 -1.69 13.78 -7.33
N ILE A 200 -0.88 13.45 -8.35
CA ILE A 200 0.52 13.90 -8.46
C ILE A 200 0.62 15.42 -8.46
N ASN A 201 -0.32 16.11 -9.10
CA ASN A 201 -0.27 17.56 -9.19
C ASN A 201 -0.71 18.27 -7.91
N ASP A 202 -1.75 17.72 -7.23
CA ASP A 202 -2.50 18.46 -6.23
C ASP A 202 -2.39 17.91 -4.80
N VAL A 203 -2.00 16.61 -4.65
CA VAL A 203 -2.09 15.90 -3.35
C VAL A 203 -0.81 15.18 -3.00
N TRP A 204 -0.31 14.32 -3.90
CA TRP A 204 0.85 13.49 -3.62
C TRP A 204 2.14 14.31 -3.69
N ASN A 205 2.75 14.56 -2.54
CA ASN A 205 4.05 15.24 -2.45
C ASN A 205 5.19 14.24 -2.67
N LEU A 206 5.36 13.79 -3.92
CA LEU A 206 6.37 12.79 -4.27
C LEU A 206 7.77 13.39 -4.49
N GLU A 207 7.87 14.70 -4.72
CA GLU A 207 9.15 15.40 -4.94
C GLU A 207 9.96 15.50 -3.65
N SER A 208 9.29 15.66 -2.51
CA SER A 208 9.92 15.65 -1.21
C SER A 208 10.21 14.22 -0.74
N ASN A 209 11.38 14.00 -0.16
CA ASN A 209 11.74 12.69 0.38
C ASN A 209 10.82 12.32 1.54
N LEU A 210 10.23 11.12 1.45
CA LEU A 210 9.21 10.62 2.37
C LEU A 210 9.64 10.60 3.84
N VAL A 211 10.94 10.46 4.11
CA VAL A 211 11.51 10.37 5.46
C VAL A 211 12.24 11.63 5.85
N ILE A 212 12.92 12.27 4.91
CA ILE A 212 13.73 13.47 5.12
C ILE A 212 13.21 14.56 4.19
N PRO A 213 12.11 15.25 4.55
CA PRO A 213 11.57 16.30 3.69
C PRO A 213 12.59 17.41 3.48
N ASP A 214 12.53 18.05 2.31
CA ASP A 214 13.47 19.11 1.96
C ASP A 214 13.23 20.37 2.77
N ASP A 215 11.98 20.69 3.02
CA ASP A 215 11.53 21.88 3.73
C ASP A 215 10.91 21.56 5.10
N ASP A 216 10.94 22.51 6.02
CA ASP A 216 10.29 22.51 7.35
C ASP A 216 10.49 21.22 8.17
N LYS A 217 11.70 20.63 8.11
CA LYS A 217 12.06 19.37 8.81
C LYS A 217 11.67 19.37 10.29
N LEU A 218 11.81 20.51 10.96
CA LEU A 218 11.52 20.57 12.39
C LEU A 218 10.01 20.45 12.67
N SER A 219 9.14 21.13 11.91
CA SER A 219 7.69 20.95 12.04
C SER A 219 7.27 19.53 11.74
N PHE A 220 7.84 18.93 10.69
CA PHE A 220 7.56 17.55 10.31
C PHE A 220 7.86 16.57 11.44
N TYR A 221 9.07 16.59 11.98
CA TYR A 221 9.44 15.68 13.07
C TYR A 221 8.76 16.02 14.40
N TYR A 222 8.58 17.29 14.69
CA TYR A 222 7.85 17.70 15.89
C TYR A 222 6.39 17.22 15.86
N ASN A 223 5.73 17.34 14.72
CA ASN A 223 4.37 16.85 14.52
C ASN A 223 4.29 15.32 14.75
N MET A 224 5.19 14.56 14.14
CA MET A 224 5.24 13.11 14.34
C MET A 224 5.44 12.76 15.82
N ILE A 225 6.41 13.38 16.50
CA ILE A 225 6.72 13.11 17.91
C ILE A 225 5.54 13.43 18.83
N SER A 226 4.92 14.60 18.66
CA SER A 226 3.83 15.03 19.52
C SER A 226 2.61 14.12 19.40
N ASN A 227 2.26 13.72 18.16
CA ASN A 227 1.13 12.83 17.90
C ASN A 227 1.37 11.40 18.41
N VAL A 228 2.58 10.85 18.21
CA VAL A 228 2.91 9.53 18.77
C VAL A 228 2.91 9.54 20.29
N ARG A 229 3.43 10.61 20.93
CA ARG A 229 3.36 10.79 22.38
C ARG A 229 1.93 10.92 22.87
N ALA A 230 1.07 11.64 22.15
CA ALA A 230 -0.35 11.74 22.51
C ALA A 230 -1.02 10.36 22.50
N LYS A 231 -0.75 9.51 21.50
CA LYS A 231 -1.21 8.11 21.47
C LYS A 231 -0.67 7.31 22.66
N ALA A 232 0.61 7.47 23.01
CA ALA A 232 1.20 6.82 24.18
C ALA A 232 0.57 7.31 25.49
N ASN A 233 0.34 8.61 25.64
CA ASN A 233 -0.32 9.21 26.80
C ASN A 233 -1.80 8.77 26.95
N ALA A 234 -2.46 8.45 25.85
CA ALA A 234 -3.80 7.86 25.84
C ALA A 234 -3.79 6.37 26.29
N GLY A 235 -2.61 5.80 26.59
CA GLY A 235 -2.45 4.45 27.13
C GLY A 235 -2.17 3.37 26.07
N PHE A 236 -1.89 3.74 24.82
CA PHE A 236 -1.56 2.81 23.75
C PHE A 236 -0.05 2.64 23.58
N ARG A 237 0.39 1.40 23.33
CA ARG A 237 1.78 1.16 22.93
C ARG A 237 2.02 1.70 21.55
N THR A 238 3.18 2.32 21.35
CA THR A 238 3.60 2.91 20.08
C THR A 238 4.89 2.26 19.59
N GLN A 239 5.08 2.24 18.28
CA GLN A 239 6.23 1.64 17.61
C GLN A 239 6.73 2.56 16.48
N ILE A 240 7.82 2.18 15.82
CA ILE A 240 8.36 2.91 14.65
C ILE A 240 7.31 3.01 13.53
N ALA A 241 6.41 2.03 13.42
CA ALA A 241 5.30 2.04 12.47
C ALA A 241 4.34 3.23 12.65
N ASP A 242 4.20 3.78 13.87
CA ASP A 242 3.41 4.99 14.12
C ASP A 242 4.04 6.22 13.44
N TYR A 243 5.36 6.39 13.60
CA TYR A 243 6.12 7.48 12.95
C TYR A 243 6.11 7.35 11.43
N TRP A 244 6.32 6.13 10.94
CA TRP A 244 6.22 5.82 9.52
C TRP A 244 4.85 6.19 8.93
N SER A 245 3.79 5.85 9.64
CA SER A 245 2.42 6.14 9.24
C SER A 245 2.14 7.64 9.12
N LEU A 246 2.68 8.42 10.05
CA LEU A 246 2.54 9.88 10.02
C LEU A 246 3.30 10.51 8.85
N ALA A 247 4.50 10.00 8.53
CA ALA A 247 5.25 10.42 7.35
C ALA A 247 4.45 10.15 6.05
N LEU A 248 3.84 8.96 5.93
CA LEU A 248 2.97 8.64 4.80
C LEU A 248 1.77 9.59 4.70
N GLY A 249 1.11 9.85 5.83
CA GLY A 249 -0.04 10.76 5.89
C GLY A 249 0.31 12.16 5.40
N ASP A 250 1.45 12.70 5.82
CA ASP A 250 1.93 14.03 5.45
C ASP A 250 2.19 14.16 3.94
N HIS A 251 2.68 13.09 3.29
CA HIS A 251 3.02 13.12 1.86
C HIS A 251 1.86 12.73 0.93
N LEU A 252 0.93 11.90 1.38
CA LEU A 252 0.00 11.22 0.47
C LEU A 252 -1.48 11.54 0.71
N LEU A 253 -1.85 12.11 1.86
CA LEU A 253 -3.23 12.49 2.13
C LEU A 253 -3.46 13.96 1.77
N PRO A 254 -4.71 14.38 1.48
CA PRO A 254 -5.05 15.78 1.33
C PRO A 254 -4.65 16.61 2.56
N SER A 255 -4.16 17.82 2.34
CA SER A 255 -3.63 18.70 3.40
C SER A 255 -4.61 18.94 4.56
N GLN A 256 -5.91 18.86 4.30
CA GLN A 256 -6.95 18.97 5.33
C GLN A 256 -6.98 17.80 6.30
N TYR A 257 -6.33 16.68 5.96
CA TYR A 257 -6.20 15.47 6.78
C TYR A 257 -4.78 15.30 7.35
N HIS A 258 -3.91 16.26 7.11
CA HIS A 258 -2.63 16.31 7.79
C HIS A 258 -2.88 16.62 9.28
N LEU A 259 -2.15 15.95 10.15
CA LEU A 259 -2.32 16.09 11.60
C LEU A 259 -1.74 17.41 12.10
N SER A 260 -2.47 18.49 11.88
CA SER A 260 -2.11 19.84 12.31
C SER A 260 -3.35 20.68 12.69
N GLY A 261 -4.21 20.09 13.54
CA GLY A 261 -5.42 20.73 14.05
C GLY A 261 -6.70 20.38 13.28
N SER A 262 -6.69 19.30 12.50
CA SER A 262 -7.89 18.73 11.87
C SER A 262 -8.32 17.45 12.61
N PRO A 263 -9.61 17.10 12.60
CA PRO A 263 -10.10 15.88 13.25
C PRO A 263 -9.47 14.63 12.61
N ASN A 264 -9.36 13.56 13.41
CA ASN A 264 -8.88 12.25 13.00
C ASN A 264 -9.52 11.78 11.69
N TYR A 265 -8.71 11.31 10.76
CA TYR A 265 -9.18 10.75 9.51
C TYR A 265 -8.97 9.24 9.48
N THR A 266 -10.04 8.51 9.79
CA THR A 266 -10.01 7.06 9.95
C THR A 266 -10.61 6.33 8.77
N ILE A 267 -10.23 5.05 8.58
CA ILE A 267 -10.73 4.26 7.46
C ILE A 267 -12.24 3.99 7.57
N ASN A 268 -12.76 3.86 8.80
CA ASN A 268 -14.20 3.69 9.02
C ASN A 268 -15.03 4.93 8.64
N GLN A 269 -14.42 6.13 8.62
CA GLN A 269 -15.10 7.36 8.22
C GLN A 269 -15.17 7.52 6.69
N LEU A 270 -14.35 6.82 5.91
CA LEU A 270 -14.35 6.93 4.44
C LEU A 270 -15.76 6.77 3.84
N PRO A 271 -16.58 5.75 4.20
CA PRO A 271 -17.93 5.60 3.64
C PRO A 271 -18.90 6.74 3.99
N SER A 272 -18.61 7.54 5.03
CA SER A 272 -19.46 8.68 5.42
C SER A 272 -18.95 10.03 4.91
N THR A 273 -17.65 10.14 4.61
CA THR A 273 -17.01 11.40 4.23
C THR A 273 -16.72 11.50 2.74
N ILE A 274 -16.47 10.37 2.07
CA ILE A 274 -16.14 10.32 0.64
C ILE A 274 -17.41 10.02 -0.17
N PRO A 275 -17.86 10.93 -1.03
CA PRO A 275 -19.13 10.79 -1.76
C PRO A 275 -19.25 9.48 -2.54
N GLY A 276 -18.18 9.06 -3.22
CA GLY A 276 -18.18 7.83 -4.01
C GLY A 276 -18.25 6.55 -3.18
N LEU A 277 -17.72 6.57 -1.95
CA LEU A 277 -17.88 5.46 -1.01
C LEU A 277 -19.24 5.52 -0.30
N ALA A 278 -19.72 6.72 0.04
CA ALA A 278 -21.02 6.92 0.67
C ALA A 278 -22.19 6.41 -0.17
N ASN A 279 -22.11 6.58 -1.48
CA ASN A 279 -23.17 6.17 -2.42
C ASN A 279 -22.89 4.83 -3.12
N GLY A 280 -21.70 4.21 -2.87
CA GLY A 280 -21.32 2.93 -3.48
C GLY A 280 -20.82 3.04 -4.94
N SER A 281 -20.51 4.23 -5.48
CA SER A 281 -19.98 4.38 -6.84
C SER A 281 -18.50 4.00 -6.99
N LEU A 282 -17.72 3.90 -5.90
CA LEU A 282 -16.35 3.41 -5.88
C LEU A 282 -16.28 1.92 -5.48
N PRO A 283 -15.21 1.18 -5.81
CA PRO A 283 -14.99 -0.17 -5.28
C PRO A 283 -14.69 -0.13 -3.77
N MET A 284 -15.01 -1.24 -3.07
CA MET A 284 -14.68 -1.36 -1.65
C MET A 284 -13.16 -1.56 -1.48
N PRO A 285 -12.48 -0.71 -0.69
CA PRO A 285 -11.06 -0.88 -0.42
C PRO A 285 -10.81 -2.00 0.59
N ILE A 286 -9.74 -2.75 0.35
CA ILE A 286 -9.19 -3.77 1.26
C ILE A 286 -7.69 -3.52 1.38
N VAL A 287 -7.19 -3.36 2.59
CA VAL A 287 -5.74 -3.31 2.88
C VAL A 287 -5.37 -4.57 3.62
N ILE A 288 -4.21 -5.16 3.30
CA ILE A 288 -3.74 -6.36 3.99
C ILE A 288 -2.41 -6.13 4.71
N ALA A 289 -2.21 -6.89 5.78
CA ALA A 289 -0.96 -7.04 6.51
C ALA A 289 -0.80 -8.48 6.97
N ALA A 290 0.43 -8.93 7.19
CA ALA A 290 0.70 -10.27 7.71
C ALA A 290 0.99 -10.23 9.21
N GLU A 291 0.58 -11.26 9.92
CA GLU A 291 1.01 -11.48 11.30
C GLU A 291 2.46 -11.95 11.33
N ARG A 292 3.24 -11.37 12.21
CA ARG A 292 4.57 -11.85 12.56
C ARG A 292 4.65 -11.91 14.08
N GLU A 293 4.87 -13.09 14.62
CA GLU A 293 5.05 -13.23 16.05
C GLU A 293 6.33 -12.50 16.51
N PRO A 294 6.37 -12.01 17.75
CA PRO A 294 7.59 -11.43 18.30
C PRO A 294 8.76 -12.42 18.19
N ASP A 295 9.95 -11.92 17.85
CA ASP A 295 11.19 -12.69 17.63
C ASP A 295 11.22 -13.59 16.38
N GLU A 296 10.17 -13.65 15.57
CA GLU A 296 10.21 -14.34 14.27
C GLU A 296 11.00 -13.52 13.24
N ILE A 297 11.99 -14.18 12.61
CA ILE A 297 12.77 -13.59 11.52
C ILE A 297 12.12 -13.92 10.15
N VAL A 298 11.51 -15.09 10.05
CA VAL A 298 10.89 -15.59 8.82
C VAL A 298 9.40 -15.79 9.08
N ILE A 299 8.58 -15.19 8.22
CA ILE A 299 7.12 -15.37 8.31
C ILE A 299 6.77 -16.74 7.71
N PRO A 300 6.13 -17.64 8.48
CA PRO A 300 5.77 -18.95 7.99
C PRO A 300 4.65 -18.89 6.95
N GLY A 301 4.61 -19.85 6.03
CA GLY A 301 3.64 -19.88 4.94
C GLY A 301 2.17 -20.01 5.39
N ASN A 302 1.91 -20.32 6.66
CA ASN A 302 0.58 -20.38 7.27
C ASN A 302 0.29 -19.20 8.22
N ALA A 303 1.15 -18.18 8.29
CA ALA A 303 0.90 -16.98 9.09
C ALA A 303 -0.45 -16.34 8.73
N SER A 304 -1.11 -15.73 9.70
CA SER A 304 -2.38 -15.02 9.46
C SER A 304 -2.16 -13.84 8.52
N VAL A 305 -3.04 -13.68 7.52
CA VAL A 305 -3.16 -12.46 6.74
C VAL A 305 -4.39 -11.71 7.24
N TYR A 306 -4.17 -10.52 7.76
CA TYR A 306 -5.22 -9.63 8.26
C TYR A 306 -5.70 -8.70 7.17
N GLU A 307 -7.01 -8.48 7.16
CA GLU A 307 -7.69 -7.51 6.31
C GLU A 307 -8.17 -6.31 7.13
N MET A 308 -8.03 -5.14 6.53
CA MET A 308 -8.53 -3.86 7.01
C MET A 308 -9.44 -3.27 5.94
N THR A 309 -10.73 -3.22 6.23
CA THR A 309 -11.75 -2.59 5.39
C THR A 309 -12.38 -1.42 6.14
N PRO A 310 -13.18 -0.55 5.52
CA PRO A 310 -13.89 0.49 6.26
C PRO A 310 -14.86 -0.01 7.34
N TYR A 311 -15.14 -1.30 7.37
CA TYR A 311 -16.14 -1.91 8.25
C TYR A 311 -15.54 -2.80 9.32
N GLU A 312 -14.53 -3.61 8.95
CA GLU A 312 -14.03 -4.67 9.80
C GLU A 312 -12.51 -4.82 9.70
N PHE A 313 -11.93 -5.28 10.79
CA PHE A 313 -10.56 -5.76 10.93
C PHE A 313 -10.60 -7.25 11.30
N GLY A 314 -9.78 -8.06 10.68
CA GLY A 314 -9.68 -9.48 11.05
C GLY A 314 -8.97 -10.32 10.00
N SER A 315 -9.06 -11.63 10.17
CA SER A 315 -8.48 -12.61 9.26
C SER A 315 -9.48 -13.71 8.97
N TRP A 316 -9.41 -14.29 7.79
CA TRP A 316 -10.23 -15.45 7.42
C TRP A 316 -9.73 -16.75 8.05
N ALA A 317 -8.42 -16.82 8.33
CA ALA A 317 -7.79 -17.94 9.01
C ALA A 317 -6.71 -17.43 9.96
N PHE A 318 -6.76 -17.84 11.23
CA PHE A 318 -5.63 -17.62 12.14
C PHE A 318 -4.54 -18.66 11.88
N GLY A 319 -3.28 -18.21 11.79
CA GLY A 319 -2.12 -19.05 11.57
C GLY A 319 -2.00 -20.13 12.65
N SER A 320 -2.09 -21.39 12.27
CA SER A 320 -2.05 -22.53 13.20
C SER A 320 -1.73 -23.82 12.45
N THR A 321 -1.21 -24.79 13.19
CA THR A 321 -1.11 -26.19 12.72
C THR A 321 -2.44 -26.94 12.79
N ARG A 322 -3.49 -26.30 13.33
CA ARG A 322 -4.85 -26.85 13.43
C ARG A 322 -5.75 -26.10 12.45
N LYS A 323 -6.80 -26.75 11.97
CA LYS A 323 -7.84 -26.13 11.15
C LYS A 323 -8.64 -25.13 11.99
N VAL A 324 -8.23 -23.89 11.95
CA VAL A 324 -8.81 -22.80 12.73
C VAL A 324 -9.38 -21.75 11.79
N ARG A 325 -10.66 -21.45 11.98
CA ARG A 325 -11.32 -20.35 11.32
C ARG A 325 -10.94 -19.04 12.00
N GLY A 326 -10.74 -17.98 11.23
CA GLY A 326 -10.46 -16.64 11.72
C GLY A 326 -11.69 -15.94 12.29
N ALA A 327 -11.53 -14.69 12.60
CA ALA A 327 -12.57 -13.82 13.12
C ALA A 327 -12.40 -12.37 12.67
N PHE A 328 -13.47 -11.60 12.80
CA PHE A 328 -13.53 -10.17 12.49
C PHE A 328 -14.15 -9.38 13.62
N THR A 329 -13.71 -8.12 13.74
CA THR A 329 -14.19 -7.12 14.70
C THR A 329 -14.49 -5.80 13.99
N PRO A 330 -15.41 -4.95 14.47
CA PRO A 330 -15.63 -3.61 13.91
C PRO A 330 -14.35 -2.77 13.99
N ILE A 331 -13.88 -2.28 12.83
CA ILE A 331 -12.58 -1.57 12.74
C ILE A 331 -12.58 -0.26 13.53
N GLU A 332 -13.72 0.42 13.61
CA GLU A 332 -13.86 1.70 14.32
C GLU A 332 -13.58 1.63 15.82
N TYR A 333 -13.56 0.42 16.41
CA TYR A 333 -13.32 0.20 17.84
C TYR A 333 -12.03 -0.57 18.15
N LEU A 334 -11.09 -0.65 17.21
CA LEU A 334 -9.82 -1.38 17.36
C LEU A 334 -9.01 -1.00 18.61
N GLY A 335 -9.12 0.24 19.10
CA GLY A 335 -8.48 0.67 20.34
C GLY A 335 -9.10 0.10 21.61
N SER A 336 -10.26 -0.59 21.52
CA SER A 336 -10.99 -1.09 22.67
C SER A 336 -10.48 -2.45 23.11
N SER A 337 -10.35 -2.67 24.42
CA SER A 337 -9.98 -3.99 24.95
C SER A 337 -11.18 -4.92 24.92
N LEU A 338 -11.01 -6.11 24.36
CA LEU A 338 -11.99 -7.18 24.38
C LEU A 338 -11.46 -8.40 25.13
N ASN A 339 -12.38 -9.16 25.71
CA ASN A 339 -12.10 -10.48 26.27
C ASN A 339 -13.28 -11.40 25.98
N ASN A 340 -12.99 -12.55 25.38
CA ASN A 340 -14.00 -13.53 24.99
C ASN A 340 -15.16 -12.93 24.15
N GLY A 341 -14.81 -12.03 23.21
CA GLY A 341 -15.76 -11.38 22.33
C GLY A 341 -16.68 -10.33 22.99
N GLN A 342 -16.34 -9.87 24.20
CA GLN A 342 -17.07 -8.83 24.93
C GLN A 342 -16.13 -7.68 25.31
N ILE A 343 -16.68 -6.47 25.38
CA ILE A 343 -15.92 -5.30 25.88
C ILE A 343 -15.44 -5.58 27.31
N ASN A 344 -14.17 -5.28 27.54
CA ASN A 344 -13.50 -5.34 28.82
C ASN A 344 -12.92 -3.96 29.16
N GLY A 345 -13.74 -3.03 29.63
CA GLY A 345 -13.37 -1.66 29.98
C GLY A 345 -14.01 -0.59 29.09
N SER A 346 -13.21 0.40 28.70
CA SER A 346 -13.66 1.56 27.90
C SER A 346 -13.64 1.26 26.41
N CYS A 347 -14.52 1.92 25.67
CA CYS A 347 -14.50 1.91 24.21
C CYS A 347 -13.71 3.11 23.68
N TYR A 348 -12.93 2.84 22.65
CA TYR A 348 -12.09 3.84 21.97
C TYR A 348 -12.37 3.84 20.47
N LYS A 349 -12.33 5.02 19.85
CA LYS A 349 -12.33 5.25 18.40
C LYS A 349 -11.06 5.98 17.99
N GLY A 350 -10.79 6.06 16.70
CA GLY A 350 -9.67 6.79 16.14
C GLY A 350 -8.36 6.00 16.07
N PHE A 351 -8.36 4.69 16.37
CA PHE A 351 -7.18 3.84 16.24
C PHE A 351 -6.89 3.52 14.76
N ASP A 352 -7.92 3.42 13.94
CA ASP A 352 -7.91 3.03 12.53
C ASP A 352 -7.62 4.20 11.57
N GLN A 353 -6.64 5.04 11.90
CA GLN A 353 -6.20 6.13 11.03
C GLN A 353 -5.85 5.60 9.63
N VAL A 354 -6.27 6.29 8.56
CA VAL A 354 -5.96 5.90 7.18
C VAL A 354 -4.45 5.75 6.98
N SER A 355 -3.67 6.67 7.53
CA SER A 355 -2.22 6.62 7.48
C SER A 355 -1.66 5.43 8.27
N PHE A 356 -2.23 5.08 9.45
CA PHE A 356 -1.77 3.94 10.25
C PHE A 356 -2.08 2.60 9.57
N VAL A 357 -3.22 2.48 8.91
CA VAL A 357 -3.59 1.30 8.11
C VAL A 357 -2.62 1.13 6.93
N ALA A 358 -2.32 2.20 6.19
CA ALA A 358 -1.35 2.17 5.10
C ALA A 358 0.08 1.90 5.60
N GLY A 359 0.46 2.50 6.72
CA GLY A 359 1.76 2.30 7.37
C GLY A 359 1.94 0.88 7.88
N THR A 360 0.90 0.27 8.48
CA THR A 360 0.91 -1.14 8.88
C THR A 360 1.18 -2.07 7.71
N SER A 361 0.51 -1.84 6.58
CA SER A 361 0.71 -2.62 5.36
C SER A 361 2.11 -2.46 4.73
N SER A 362 2.92 -1.52 5.22
CA SER A 362 4.21 -1.15 4.65
C SER A 362 5.33 -0.97 5.68
N THR A 363 5.28 -1.69 6.79
CA THR A 363 6.28 -1.61 7.87
C THR A 363 7.70 -1.97 7.44
N LEU A 364 7.90 -2.63 6.28
CA LEU A 364 9.22 -2.83 5.69
C LEU A 364 10.03 -1.53 5.62
N PHE A 365 9.36 -0.39 5.40
CA PHE A 365 9.99 0.94 5.32
C PHE A 365 10.24 1.57 6.69
N SER A 366 9.69 1.04 7.77
CA SER A 366 9.93 1.54 9.12
C SER A 366 11.42 1.50 9.48
N GLY A 367 12.13 0.43 9.06
CA GLY A 367 13.58 0.32 9.20
C GLY A 367 14.36 1.37 8.38
N ALA A 368 13.83 1.80 7.24
CA ALA A 368 14.43 2.86 6.43
C ALA A 368 14.43 4.21 7.16
N LEU A 369 13.36 4.51 7.91
CA LEU A 369 13.28 5.72 8.75
C LEU A 369 14.46 5.78 9.73
N VAL A 370 14.81 4.65 10.36
CA VAL A 370 15.92 4.54 11.30
C VAL A 370 17.27 4.73 10.59
N THR A 371 17.47 4.04 9.48
CA THR A 371 18.76 3.97 8.79
C THR A 371 19.09 5.27 8.06
N LEU A 372 18.13 5.88 7.38
CA LEU A 372 18.33 7.11 6.60
C LEU A 372 18.48 8.33 7.50
N SER A 373 17.75 8.39 8.61
CA SER A 373 17.91 9.48 9.60
C SER A 373 19.29 9.47 10.22
N ALA A 374 19.91 8.31 10.45
CA ALA A 374 21.25 8.19 11.00
C ALA A 374 22.37 8.53 9.99
N ALA A 375 22.16 8.29 8.69
CA ALA A 375 23.21 8.38 7.67
C ALA A 375 23.40 9.78 7.06
N ASN A 376 22.38 10.59 6.96
CA ASN A 376 22.36 11.81 6.15
C ASN A 376 22.10 13.12 6.91
N ALA A 377 21.81 13.07 8.19
CA ALA A 377 21.56 14.25 8.99
C ALA A 377 22.71 14.44 9.99
N SER A 378 23.50 15.48 9.84
CA SER A 378 24.42 15.95 10.87
C SER A 378 23.73 17.04 11.68
N GLY A 379 23.75 16.92 13.01
CA GLY A 379 23.26 17.97 13.92
C GLY A 379 22.02 17.58 14.74
N ILE A 380 21.48 18.55 15.41
CA ILE A 380 20.47 18.48 16.47
C ILE A 380 19.21 17.67 16.11
N ILE A 381 18.81 17.66 14.85
CA ILE A 381 17.66 16.87 14.37
C ILE A 381 17.94 15.36 14.42
N VAL A 382 19.18 14.96 14.12
CA VAL A 382 19.63 13.55 14.22
C VAL A 382 19.61 13.09 15.66
N ASP A 383 20.12 13.92 16.57
CA ASP A 383 20.16 13.59 17.99
C ASP A 383 18.73 13.47 18.56
N ALA A 384 17.80 14.31 18.11
CA ALA A 384 16.39 14.20 18.47
C ALA A 384 15.77 12.89 17.95
N ILE A 385 16.00 12.54 16.68
CA ILE A 385 15.50 11.30 16.08
C ILE A 385 16.17 10.08 16.74
N GLN A 386 17.46 10.11 16.98
CA GLN A 386 18.18 9.04 17.70
C GLN A 386 17.69 8.90 19.13
N SER A 387 17.40 10.01 19.83
CA SER A 387 16.82 9.98 21.16
C SER A 387 15.42 9.34 21.17
N ILE A 388 14.62 9.59 20.13
CA ILE A 388 13.30 8.96 19.97
C ILE A 388 13.46 7.47 19.68
N LEU A 389 14.32 7.10 18.76
CA LEU A 389 14.59 5.72 18.38
C LEU A 389 15.20 4.92 19.56
N SER A 390 16.09 5.53 20.33
CA SER A 390 16.64 4.92 21.56
C SER A 390 15.61 4.78 22.67
N SER A 391 14.57 5.63 22.69
CA SER A 391 13.46 5.53 23.66
C SER A 391 12.47 4.41 23.34
N ILE A 392 12.46 3.92 22.11
CA ILE A 392 11.57 2.84 21.64
C ILE A 392 12.12 1.46 22.08
N GLY A 393 13.40 1.37 22.47
CA GLY A 393 14.03 0.14 23.03
C GLY A 393 14.44 -0.90 21.99
N ASP A 394 15.23 -1.88 22.40
CA ASP A 394 15.89 -2.90 21.55
C ASP A 394 14.98 -4.08 21.11
N GLN A 395 13.66 -3.99 21.23
CA GLN A 395 12.77 -5.14 20.99
C GLN A 395 11.84 -4.88 19.80
N ASP A 396 11.87 -5.75 18.78
CA ASP A 396 10.90 -5.92 17.66
C ASP A 396 10.12 -4.67 17.21
N ASN A 397 10.82 -3.54 17.07
CA ASN A 397 10.21 -2.21 16.88
C ASN A 397 9.74 -1.95 15.45
N ASP A 398 9.94 -2.90 14.53
CA ASP A 398 9.60 -2.81 13.11
C ASP A 398 8.19 -3.32 12.78
N VAL A 399 7.37 -3.62 13.80
CA VAL A 399 6.00 -4.10 13.66
C VAL A 399 4.99 -2.99 13.99
N ALA A 400 3.76 -3.11 13.50
CA ALA A 400 2.62 -2.34 13.96
C ALA A 400 1.89 -3.13 15.06
N LEU A 401 1.62 -2.48 16.21
CA LEU A 401 0.95 -3.10 17.35
C LEU A 401 -0.54 -2.76 17.39
N TYR A 402 -1.36 -3.80 17.44
CA TYR A 402 -2.81 -3.69 17.58
C TYR A 402 -3.25 -4.33 18.90
N PRO A 403 -4.09 -3.65 19.72
CA PRO A 403 -4.75 -4.33 20.83
C PRO A 403 -5.49 -5.56 20.32
N ASN A 404 -5.30 -6.72 20.97
CA ASN A 404 -5.88 -7.96 20.49
C ASN A 404 -7.39 -8.01 20.75
N SER A 405 -8.19 -7.71 19.72
CA SER A 405 -9.65 -7.80 19.76
C SER A 405 -10.17 -9.24 19.89
N PHE A 406 -9.32 -10.24 19.72
CA PHE A 406 -9.66 -11.67 19.77
C PHE A 406 -9.14 -12.35 21.04
N ALA A 407 -8.69 -11.56 22.04
CA ALA A 407 -8.23 -12.08 23.33
C ALA A 407 -9.35 -12.86 24.03
N GLY A 408 -9.01 -14.06 24.51
CA GLY A 408 -9.95 -14.97 25.19
C GLY A 408 -11.07 -15.53 24.30
N TRP A 409 -11.19 -15.15 23.03
CA TRP A 409 -12.22 -15.65 22.13
C TRP A 409 -11.83 -17.04 21.58
N GLN A 410 -12.70 -18.04 21.80
CA GLN A 410 -12.48 -19.42 21.41
C GLN A 410 -11.07 -19.97 21.78
N PRO A 411 -10.65 -19.93 23.05
CA PRO A 411 -9.27 -20.15 23.46
C PRO A 411 -8.75 -21.57 23.15
N GLU A 412 -9.64 -22.55 22.97
CA GLU A 412 -9.26 -23.92 22.61
C GLU A 412 -8.74 -24.05 21.16
N THR A 413 -9.12 -23.12 20.29
CA THR A 413 -8.82 -23.19 18.86
C THR A 413 -8.12 -21.93 18.33
N ASN A 414 -8.32 -20.77 18.93
CA ASN A 414 -7.72 -19.51 18.54
C ASN A 414 -6.28 -19.41 19.09
N PRO A 415 -5.23 -19.47 18.25
CA PRO A 415 -3.85 -19.45 18.71
C PRO A 415 -3.44 -18.14 19.37
N ILE A 416 -4.09 -17.03 19.02
CA ILE A 416 -3.80 -15.69 19.55
C ILE A 416 -4.66 -15.32 20.75
N ALA A 417 -5.54 -16.20 21.24
CA ALA A 417 -6.45 -15.88 22.36
C ALA A 417 -5.72 -15.47 23.65
N GLY A 418 -4.48 -15.93 23.84
CA GLY A 418 -3.64 -15.60 25.00
C GLY A 418 -2.81 -14.33 24.84
N PHE A 419 -2.75 -13.73 23.66
CA PHE A 419 -1.91 -12.57 23.39
C PHE A 419 -2.62 -11.27 23.75
N GLN A 420 -1.85 -10.31 24.25
CA GLN A 420 -2.35 -8.97 24.58
C GLN A 420 -2.40 -8.07 23.31
N TYR A 421 -1.51 -8.30 22.38
CA TYR A 421 -1.37 -7.55 21.14
C TYR A 421 -1.28 -8.49 19.94
N ILE A 422 -1.72 -8.02 18.80
CA ILE A 422 -1.45 -8.58 17.48
C ILE A 422 -0.33 -7.74 16.87
N THR A 423 0.71 -8.39 16.35
CA THR A 423 1.85 -7.76 15.69
C THR A 423 1.74 -7.94 14.19
N LEU A 424 1.62 -6.84 13.45
CA LEU A 424 1.43 -6.84 12.02
C LEU A 424 2.61 -6.21 11.29
N VAL A 425 2.91 -6.77 10.13
CA VAL A 425 3.96 -6.30 9.23
C VAL A 425 3.49 -6.26 7.79
N ASP A 426 4.31 -5.63 6.93
CA ASP A 426 4.14 -5.67 5.47
C ASP A 426 3.95 -7.13 4.99
N ALA A 427 2.81 -7.42 4.38
CA ALA A 427 2.51 -8.76 3.88
C ALA A 427 3.40 -9.17 2.70
N GLY A 428 4.11 -8.23 2.06
CA GLY A 428 5.14 -8.52 1.06
C GLY A 428 6.29 -9.38 1.62
N LEU A 429 6.53 -9.34 2.95
CA LEU A 429 7.51 -10.20 3.63
C LEU A 429 7.15 -11.70 3.58
N THR A 430 5.93 -12.06 3.23
CA THR A 430 5.53 -13.45 2.93
C THR A 430 5.83 -13.88 1.50
N ASN A 431 6.44 -13.02 0.69
CA ASN A 431 6.62 -13.13 -0.76
C ASN A 431 5.30 -13.14 -1.57
N GLN A 432 4.14 -13.00 -0.93
CA GLN A 432 2.85 -12.83 -1.59
C GLN A 432 2.60 -11.34 -1.91
N ASN A 433 3.46 -10.76 -2.69
CA ASN A 433 3.49 -9.30 -2.88
C ASN A 433 2.27 -8.72 -3.63
N ILE A 434 1.35 -9.56 -4.13
CA ILE A 434 0.07 -9.13 -4.72
C ILE A 434 -1.07 -9.52 -3.77
N PRO A 435 -1.92 -8.57 -3.31
CA PRO A 435 -2.95 -8.83 -2.31
C PRO A 435 -4.20 -9.49 -2.91
N ILE A 436 -4.04 -10.69 -3.51
CA ILE A 436 -5.16 -11.40 -4.12
C ILE A 436 -5.88 -12.34 -3.15
N GLU A 437 -5.27 -12.75 -2.04
CA GLU A 437 -5.85 -13.68 -1.08
C GLU A 437 -7.26 -13.26 -0.61
N PRO A 438 -7.50 -11.98 -0.23
CA PRO A 438 -8.85 -11.54 0.13
C PRO A 438 -9.89 -11.74 -0.97
N LEU A 439 -9.47 -11.65 -2.22
CA LEU A 439 -10.34 -11.77 -3.39
C LEU A 439 -10.62 -13.24 -3.77
N LEU A 440 -9.84 -14.18 -3.22
CA LEU A 440 -9.98 -15.62 -3.47
C LEU A 440 -10.91 -16.30 -2.45
N ILE A 441 -11.34 -15.59 -1.43
CA ILE A 441 -12.22 -16.11 -0.38
C ILE A 441 -13.60 -16.46 -0.98
N PRO A 442 -14.12 -17.68 -0.75
CA PRO A 442 -15.36 -18.13 -1.39
C PRO A 442 -16.57 -17.24 -1.13
N TYR A 443 -16.66 -16.64 0.05
CA TYR A 443 -17.81 -15.81 0.44
C TYR A 443 -17.95 -14.52 -0.39
N ARG A 444 -16.85 -13.98 -0.95
CA ARG A 444 -16.84 -12.83 -1.86
C ARG A 444 -17.25 -13.20 -3.28
N ASN A 445 -17.15 -14.49 -3.62
CA ASN A 445 -17.54 -15.03 -4.91
C ASN A 445 -17.01 -14.24 -6.11
N VAL A 446 -15.73 -13.82 -6.03
CA VAL A 446 -15.08 -13.08 -7.10
C VAL A 446 -14.92 -13.95 -8.35
N ASP A 447 -15.26 -13.41 -9.50
CA ASP A 447 -15.26 -14.07 -10.80
C ASP A 447 -13.99 -13.82 -11.60
N ALA A 448 -13.49 -12.58 -11.51
CA ALA A 448 -12.27 -12.15 -12.19
C ALA A 448 -11.47 -11.17 -11.32
N ILE A 449 -10.15 -11.25 -11.41
CA ILE A 449 -9.21 -10.38 -10.69
C ILE A 449 -8.24 -9.78 -11.70
N ILE A 450 -8.09 -8.44 -11.70
CA ILE A 450 -6.97 -7.77 -12.37
C ILE A 450 -5.86 -7.61 -11.33
N ALA A 451 -4.76 -8.32 -11.52
CA ALA A 451 -3.65 -8.39 -10.57
C ALA A 451 -2.43 -7.64 -11.12
N PHE A 452 -2.18 -6.44 -10.59
CA PHE A 452 -1.02 -5.62 -10.96
C PHE A 452 0.20 -6.03 -10.15
N ASP A 453 1.26 -6.42 -10.85
CA ASP A 453 2.52 -6.85 -10.24
C ASP A 453 3.66 -5.87 -10.55
N SER A 454 4.10 -5.19 -9.51
CA SER A 454 5.25 -4.28 -9.55
C SER A 454 6.38 -4.77 -8.63
N SER A 455 6.48 -6.08 -8.39
CA SER A 455 7.53 -6.70 -7.59
C SER A 455 8.92 -6.47 -8.20
N ALA A 456 9.95 -6.49 -7.36
CA ALA A 456 11.36 -6.38 -7.78
C ALA A 456 12.05 -7.74 -7.65
N ASP A 457 11.54 -8.75 -8.37
CA ASP A 457 11.94 -10.14 -8.21
C ASP A 457 13.24 -10.49 -8.94
N THR A 458 13.60 -9.73 -9.97
CA THR A 458 14.78 -9.99 -10.82
C THR A 458 15.92 -9.04 -10.48
N THR A 459 17.14 -9.33 -10.95
CA THR A 459 18.32 -8.47 -10.81
C THR A 459 18.06 -7.02 -11.20
N TYR A 460 17.22 -6.79 -12.20
CA TYR A 460 16.85 -5.46 -12.68
C TYR A 460 15.50 -4.97 -12.16
N SER A 461 15.03 -5.51 -11.01
CA SER A 461 13.80 -5.07 -10.33
C SER A 461 12.52 -5.16 -11.18
N TRP A 462 12.43 -6.16 -12.05
CA TRP A 462 11.22 -6.53 -12.78
C TRP A 462 10.53 -7.72 -12.14
N PRO A 463 9.18 -7.84 -12.24
CA PRO A 463 8.45 -8.99 -11.72
C PRO A 463 8.72 -10.26 -12.55
N ASN A 464 8.70 -11.42 -11.90
CA ASN A 464 8.81 -12.73 -12.52
C ASN A 464 7.68 -13.71 -12.13
N GLY A 465 6.60 -13.19 -11.55
CA GLY A 465 5.43 -13.98 -11.13
C GLY A 465 5.59 -14.70 -9.79
N THR A 466 6.69 -14.49 -9.07
CA THR A 466 6.92 -15.07 -7.73
C THR A 466 5.74 -14.78 -6.79
N ALA A 467 5.21 -13.55 -6.80
CA ALA A 467 4.10 -13.16 -5.93
C ALA A 467 2.83 -14.02 -6.14
N LEU A 468 2.44 -14.30 -7.38
CA LEU A 468 1.32 -15.22 -7.69
C LEU A 468 1.65 -16.65 -7.31
N ARG A 469 2.86 -17.10 -7.61
CA ARG A 469 3.32 -18.45 -7.30
C ARG A 469 3.28 -18.71 -5.79
N GLN A 470 3.74 -17.76 -4.97
CA GLN A 470 3.69 -17.89 -3.52
C GLN A 470 2.25 -17.97 -2.99
N THR A 471 1.33 -17.20 -3.54
CA THR A 471 -0.10 -17.32 -3.18
C THR A 471 -0.67 -18.69 -3.58
N TYR A 472 -0.26 -19.25 -4.72
CA TYR A 472 -0.65 -20.60 -5.13
C TYR A 472 -0.11 -21.65 -4.14
N GLU A 473 1.15 -21.57 -3.74
CA GLU A 473 1.77 -22.47 -2.77
C GLU A 473 1.11 -22.35 -1.39
N ARG A 474 0.87 -21.13 -0.93
CA ARG A 474 0.12 -20.87 0.30
C ARG A 474 -1.29 -21.48 0.27
N ALA A 475 -1.99 -21.38 -0.85
CA ALA A 475 -3.33 -21.96 -1.00
C ALA A 475 -3.31 -23.49 -0.75
N GLN A 476 -2.23 -24.19 -1.13
CA GLN A 476 -2.05 -25.60 -0.83
C GLN A 476 -1.83 -25.82 0.67
N VAL A 477 -0.98 -25.02 1.31
CA VAL A 477 -0.73 -25.08 2.76
C VAL A 477 -2.02 -24.82 3.55
N LEU A 478 -2.77 -23.79 3.18
CA LEU A 478 -4.02 -23.44 3.88
C LEU A 478 -5.11 -24.49 3.70
N ALA A 479 -5.20 -25.16 2.54
CA ALA A 479 -6.13 -26.27 2.33
C ALA A 479 -5.85 -27.44 3.27
N GLU A 480 -4.62 -27.64 3.69
CA GLU A 480 -4.20 -28.70 4.60
C GLU A 480 -4.31 -28.27 6.07
N THR A 481 -3.97 -27.02 6.39
CA THR A 481 -3.76 -26.54 7.77
C THR A 481 -4.90 -25.71 8.33
N GLN A 482 -5.75 -25.13 7.48
CA GLN A 482 -6.79 -24.18 7.91
C GLN A 482 -8.20 -24.64 7.49
N ASP A 483 -9.23 -24.06 8.11
CA ASP A 483 -10.64 -24.30 7.75
C ASP A 483 -11.14 -23.26 6.71
N VAL A 484 -10.24 -22.82 5.84
CA VAL A 484 -10.53 -21.87 4.75
C VAL A 484 -9.95 -22.40 3.45
N SER A 485 -10.78 -22.43 2.42
CA SER A 485 -10.36 -22.76 1.06
C SER A 485 -10.14 -21.47 0.27
N ILE A 486 -8.93 -21.29 -0.25
CA ILE A 486 -8.60 -20.21 -1.19
C ILE A 486 -8.71 -20.76 -2.60
N ARG A 487 -9.56 -20.12 -3.43
CA ARG A 487 -9.85 -20.58 -4.80
C ARG A 487 -8.78 -20.13 -5.80
N MET A 488 -7.54 -20.56 -5.63
CA MET A 488 -6.40 -20.15 -6.46
C MET A 488 -6.24 -21.10 -7.67
N PRO A 489 -6.16 -20.58 -8.91
CA PRO A 489 -5.81 -21.39 -10.07
C PRO A 489 -4.33 -21.80 -10.03
N ARG A 490 -3.97 -22.78 -10.87
CA ARG A 490 -2.58 -23.22 -11.01
C ARG A 490 -1.71 -22.11 -11.59
N ILE A 491 -0.49 -21.95 -11.07
CA ILE A 491 0.48 -20.91 -11.44
C ILE A 491 1.83 -21.56 -11.75
N PRO A 492 2.53 -21.21 -12.85
CA PRO A 492 3.86 -21.76 -13.15
C PRO A 492 4.94 -21.23 -12.20
N SER A 493 6.12 -21.82 -12.28
CA SER A 493 7.32 -21.36 -11.58
C SER A 493 7.80 -20.00 -12.10
N ALA A 494 8.66 -19.31 -11.35
CA ALA A 494 9.29 -18.05 -11.80
C ALA A 494 10.06 -18.24 -13.12
N ASN A 495 10.78 -19.35 -13.28
CA ASN A 495 11.42 -19.68 -14.54
C ASN A 495 10.40 -19.86 -15.68
N GLY A 496 9.26 -20.49 -15.37
CA GLY A 496 8.15 -20.64 -16.33
C GLY A 496 7.57 -19.30 -16.78
N PHE A 497 7.47 -18.31 -15.88
CA PHE A 497 7.07 -16.94 -16.26
C PHE A 497 8.06 -16.31 -17.26
N ILE A 498 9.36 -16.34 -16.95
CA ILE A 498 10.40 -15.74 -17.79
C ILE A 498 10.48 -16.48 -19.14
N ASN A 499 10.59 -17.80 -19.12
CA ASN A 499 10.74 -18.62 -20.34
C ASN A 499 9.49 -18.56 -21.23
N GLY A 500 8.30 -18.43 -20.64
CA GLY A 500 7.02 -18.28 -21.35
C GLY A 500 6.70 -16.83 -21.74
N GLY A 501 7.52 -15.85 -21.32
CA GLY A 501 7.25 -14.43 -21.53
C GLY A 501 5.95 -13.95 -20.88
N LEU A 502 5.51 -14.63 -19.81
CA LEU A 502 4.25 -14.33 -19.10
C LEU A 502 4.37 -13.04 -18.28
N ASN A 503 5.58 -12.66 -17.93
CA ASN A 503 5.91 -11.41 -17.22
C ASN A 503 6.17 -10.21 -18.15
N GLN A 504 5.86 -10.33 -19.45
CA GLN A 504 6.03 -9.24 -20.43
C GLN A 504 4.70 -8.63 -20.89
N ARG A 505 3.59 -9.24 -20.52
CA ARG A 505 2.25 -8.90 -21.02
C ARG A 505 1.17 -9.31 -20.02
N PRO A 506 -0.06 -8.81 -20.15
CA PRO A 506 -1.19 -9.41 -19.49
C PRO A 506 -1.32 -10.89 -19.84
N THR A 507 -1.48 -11.74 -18.82
CA THR A 507 -1.65 -13.20 -18.95
C THR A 507 -2.84 -13.64 -18.13
N ILE A 508 -3.71 -14.48 -18.69
CA ILE A 508 -4.91 -14.96 -17.99
C ILE A 508 -4.61 -16.36 -17.41
N PHE A 509 -4.82 -16.50 -16.11
CA PHE A 509 -4.74 -17.77 -15.38
C PHE A 509 -6.13 -18.26 -14.96
N GLY A 510 -6.30 -19.56 -14.81
CA GLY A 510 -7.56 -20.19 -14.40
C GLY A 510 -8.48 -20.61 -15.55
N CYS A 511 -8.03 -20.51 -16.79
CA CYS A 511 -8.82 -20.87 -17.97
C CYS A 511 -9.07 -22.37 -18.12
N ASP A 512 -8.20 -23.20 -17.53
CA ASP A 512 -8.28 -24.65 -17.52
C ASP A 512 -9.30 -25.22 -16.52
N ALA A 513 -9.82 -24.39 -15.64
CA ALA A 513 -10.84 -24.78 -14.67
C ALA A 513 -12.21 -24.96 -15.34
N ASN A 514 -12.46 -26.14 -15.89
CA ASN A 514 -13.71 -26.51 -16.57
C ASN A 514 -14.97 -26.41 -15.67
N ASN A 515 -14.81 -26.20 -14.37
CA ASN A 515 -15.89 -26.19 -13.37
C ASN A 515 -16.23 -24.79 -12.83
N GLY A 516 -15.54 -23.72 -13.27
CA GLY A 516 -15.78 -22.35 -12.81
C GLY A 516 -15.53 -22.12 -11.30
N THR A 517 -14.79 -23.00 -10.63
CA THR A 517 -14.61 -22.91 -9.17
C THR A 517 -13.58 -21.87 -8.75
N THR A 518 -12.67 -21.49 -9.65
CA THR A 518 -11.65 -20.45 -9.41
C THR A 518 -11.96 -19.21 -10.23
N PRO A 519 -11.64 -17.99 -9.73
CA PRO A 519 -11.70 -16.79 -10.54
C PRO A 519 -10.70 -16.88 -11.70
N LEU A 520 -10.95 -16.10 -12.77
CA LEU A 520 -9.90 -15.79 -13.72
C LEU A 520 -8.99 -14.70 -13.15
N ILE A 521 -7.68 -14.86 -13.30
CA ILE A 521 -6.70 -13.85 -12.89
C ILE A 521 -6.07 -13.27 -14.15
N VAL A 522 -6.31 -12.00 -14.42
CA VAL A 522 -5.60 -11.21 -15.42
C VAL A 522 -4.37 -10.62 -14.74
N TYR A 523 -3.25 -11.31 -14.83
CA TYR A 523 -1.97 -10.87 -14.32
C TYR A 523 -1.38 -9.79 -15.22
N VAL A 524 -1.05 -8.64 -14.66
CA VAL A 524 -0.54 -7.45 -15.35
C VAL A 524 0.82 -7.09 -14.77
N PRO A 525 1.92 -7.54 -15.37
CA PRO A 525 3.26 -7.22 -14.90
C PRO A 525 3.65 -5.78 -15.22
N ASN A 526 4.44 -5.17 -14.35
CA ASN A 526 5.21 -3.99 -14.69
C ASN A 526 6.20 -4.33 -15.80
N TYR A 527 5.94 -3.81 -17.01
CA TYR A 527 6.79 -3.98 -18.21
C TYR A 527 7.08 -2.60 -18.79
N PRO A 528 8.27 -2.32 -19.34
CA PRO A 528 8.63 -0.98 -19.82
C PRO A 528 7.99 -0.64 -21.18
N TRP A 529 6.67 -0.48 -21.21
CA TRP A 529 5.95 -0.11 -22.42
C TRP A 529 6.36 1.26 -22.94
N SER A 530 6.61 2.21 -22.04
CA SER A 530 6.93 3.59 -22.40
C SER A 530 7.97 4.24 -21.50
N TYR A 531 8.28 3.64 -20.35
CA TYR A 531 9.20 4.17 -19.37
C TYR A 531 9.82 3.05 -18.53
N TYR A 532 11.06 3.25 -18.05
CA TYR A 532 11.70 2.34 -17.09
C TYR A 532 11.11 2.55 -15.70
N ALA A 533 10.02 1.83 -15.41
CA ALA A 533 9.33 1.89 -14.12
C ALA A 533 9.82 0.80 -13.14
N ASN A 534 11.09 0.40 -13.23
CA ASN A 534 11.75 -0.61 -12.39
C ASN A 534 12.68 0.02 -11.34
N THR A 535 12.32 1.18 -10.85
CA THR A 535 13.07 1.91 -9.83
C THR A 535 13.19 1.12 -8.53
N SER A 536 14.18 1.48 -7.71
CA SER A 536 14.37 0.84 -6.40
C SER A 536 13.11 0.93 -5.53
N THR A 537 12.81 -0.14 -4.79
CA THR A 537 11.76 -0.15 -3.77
C THR A 537 11.96 0.96 -2.73
N TYR A 538 13.22 1.31 -2.46
CA TYR A 538 13.61 2.37 -1.49
C TYR A 538 13.88 3.73 -2.14
N GLN A 539 13.42 3.98 -3.36
CA GLN A 539 13.39 5.33 -3.92
C GLN A 539 12.24 6.10 -3.26
N LEU A 540 12.57 7.07 -2.40
CA LEU A 540 11.63 7.77 -1.52
C LEU A 540 11.28 9.19 -2.01
N ALA A 541 11.75 9.58 -3.20
CA ALA A 541 11.39 10.83 -3.87
C ALA A 541 11.39 10.63 -5.40
N TYR A 542 10.48 11.34 -6.07
CA TYR A 542 10.32 11.30 -7.52
C TYR A 542 9.96 12.70 -8.02
N GLU A 543 10.62 13.16 -9.06
CA GLU A 543 10.21 14.38 -9.75
C GLU A 543 8.80 14.20 -10.38
N LYS A 544 7.97 15.25 -10.43
CA LYS A 544 6.62 15.14 -11.01
C LYS A 544 6.59 14.61 -12.46
N PRO A 545 7.52 15.04 -13.35
CA PRO A 545 7.57 14.45 -14.69
C PRO A 545 7.88 12.95 -14.68
N GLU A 546 8.79 12.48 -13.81
CA GLU A 546 9.10 11.07 -13.63
C GLU A 546 7.89 10.30 -13.12
N SER A 547 7.25 10.79 -12.06
CA SER A 547 6.01 10.22 -11.49
C SER A 547 4.92 10.06 -12.54
N THR A 548 4.72 11.07 -13.37
CA THR A 548 3.74 11.04 -14.47
C THR A 548 4.09 9.92 -15.47
N GLN A 549 5.37 9.77 -15.84
CA GLN A 549 5.78 8.70 -16.76
C GLN A 549 5.61 7.30 -16.16
N VAL A 550 5.90 7.12 -14.87
CA VAL A 550 5.71 5.85 -14.17
C VAL A 550 4.21 5.47 -14.14
N VAL A 551 3.32 6.42 -13.82
CA VAL A 551 1.86 6.21 -13.84
C VAL A 551 1.37 5.87 -15.25
N LEU A 552 1.82 6.59 -16.27
CA LEU A 552 1.47 6.30 -17.65
C LEU A 552 2.00 4.93 -18.12
N ASN A 553 3.18 4.51 -17.67
CA ASN A 553 3.68 3.16 -17.94
C ASN A 553 2.78 2.10 -17.32
N GLY A 554 2.30 2.30 -16.10
CA GLY A 554 1.32 1.43 -15.44
C GLY A 554 0.01 1.32 -16.22
N LEU A 555 -0.53 2.44 -16.73
CA LEU A 555 -1.69 2.46 -17.62
C LEU A 555 -1.42 1.62 -18.88
N ARG A 556 -0.25 1.80 -19.51
CA ARG A 556 0.14 1.11 -20.74
C ARG A 556 0.40 -0.38 -20.54
N SER A 557 0.73 -0.80 -19.32
CA SER A 557 0.88 -2.23 -19.00
C SER A 557 -0.43 -3.00 -19.14
N LEU A 558 -1.56 -2.42 -18.74
CA LEU A 558 -2.88 -3.05 -18.94
C LEU A 558 -3.43 -2.78 -20.35
N SER A 559 -3.27 -1.57 -20.88
CA SER A 559 -3.84 -1.19 -22.18
C SER A 559 -3.02 -1.68 -23.38
N LEU A 560 -1.84 -2.30 -23.14
CA LEU A 560 -0.87 -2.70 -24.18
C LEU A 560 -0.46 -1.52 -25.06
N ASN A 561 -0.45 -0.30 -24.46
CA ASN A 561 -0.20 0.96 -25.18
C ASN A 561 -1.12 1.16 -26.41
N GLY A 562 -2.32 0.57 -26.41
CA GLY A 562 -3.26 0.60 -27.52
C GLY A 562 -2.80 -0.16 -28.78
N THR A 563 -1.73 -0.94 -28.73
CA THR A 563 -1.12 -1.60 -29.89
C THR A 563 -1.87 -2.85 -30.38
N VAL A 564 -2.76 -3.41 -29.53
CA VAL A 564 -3.49 -4.65 -29.82
C VAL A 564 -4.99 -4.40 -29.83
N SER A 565 -5.59 -4.25 -31.00
CA SER A 565 -7.01 -3.90 -31.15
C SER A 565 -7.98 -4.97 -30.65
N SER A 566 -7.57 -6.23 -30.55
CA SER A 566 -8.38 -7.32 -30.01
C SER A 566 -8.38 -7.38 -28.47
N TRP A 567 -7.44 -6.73 -27.81
CA TRP A 567 -7.27 -6.82 -26.36
C TRP A 567 -8.48 -6.34 -25.54
N PRO A 568 -9.16 -5.22 -25.88
CA PRO A 568 -10.35 -4.81 -25.14
C PRO A 568 -11.45 -5.89 -25.10
N LYS A 569 -11.68 -6.62 -26.21
CA LYS A 569 -12.62 -7.74 -26.24
C LYS A 569 -12.14 -8.89 -25.35
N CYS A 570 -10.86 -9.21 -25.38
CA CYS A 570 -10.30 -10.33 -24.61
C CYS A 570 -10.29 -10.04 -23.09
N LEU A 571 -10.03 -8.79 -22.70
CA LEU A 571 -10.21 -8.35 -21.32
C LEU A 571 -11.68 -8.48 -20.89
N ALA A 572 -12.61 -8.02 -21.72
CA ALA A 572 -14.04 -8.13 -21.45
C ALA A 572 -14.50 -9.58 -21.30
N CYS A 573 -13.99 -10.51 -22.15
CA CYS A 573 -14.22 -11.94 -22.01
C CYS A 573 -13.74 -12.45 -20.64
N ALA A 574 -12.54 -12.06 -20.21
CA ALA A 574 -12.00 -12.49 -18.92
C ALA A 574 -12.81 -11.96 -17.75
N MET A 575 -13.28 -10.72 -17.81
CA MET A 575 -14.05 -10.10 -16.72
C MET A 575 -15.43 -10.73 -16.54
N ALA A 576 -16.04 -11.25 -17.60
CA ALA A 576 -17.42 -11.74 -17.58
C ALA A 576 -17.57 -13.27 -17.69
N ASP A 577 -16.50 -14.02 -17.98
CA ASP A 577 -16.54 -15.46 -18.28
C ASP A 577 -17.33 -16.28 -17.26
N ARG A 578 -17.05 -16.07 -15.98
CA ARG A 578 -17.66 -16.82 -14.87
C ARG A 578 -19.13 -16.47 -14.63
N ALA A 579 -19.59 -15.39 -15.26
CA ALA A 579 -21.00 -14.94 -15.16
C ALA A 579 -21.86 -15.40 -16.32
N TYR A 580 -21.29 -16.06 -17.32
CA TYR A 580 -22.05 -16.72 -18.40
C TYR A 580 -22.29 -18.19 -18.07
N THR A 581 -23.49 -18.69 -18.29
CA THR A 581 -23.81 -20.12 -18.28
C THR A 581 -23.18 -20.81 -19.47
N THR A 582 -23.17 -20.11 -20.64
CA THR A 582 -22.52 -20.59 -21.86
C THR A 582 -21.57 -19.50 -22.36
N ARG A 583 -20.29 -19.82 -22.43
CA ARG A 583 -19.26 -18.89 -22.92
C ARG A 583 -19.59 -18.43 -24.34
N PRO A 584 -19.56 -17.10 -24.62
CA PRO A 584 -19.69 -16.58 -25.98
C PRO A 584 -18.58 -17.15 -26.88
N ALA A 585 -18.93 -17.54 -28.13
CA ALA A 585 -17.99 -18.15 -29.06
C ALA A 585 -16.74 -17.26 -29.33
N ASP A 586 -16.95 -15.94 -29.41
CA ASP A 586 -15.86 -14.96 -29.58
C ASP A 586 -14.82 -14.99 -28.45
N CYS A 587 -15.21 -15.39 -27.24
CA CYS A 587 -14.33 -15.45 -26.09
C CYS A 587 -13.38 -16.65 -26.14
N GLN A 588 -13.72 -17.73 -26.86
CA GLN A 588 -12.84 -18.89 -26.95
C GLN A 588 -11.51 -18.52 -27.62
N ALA A 589 -11.54 -17.79 -28.75
CA ALA A 589 -10.33 -17.34 -29.44
C ALA A 589 -9.47 -16.40 -28.56
N CYS A 590 -10.10 -15.60 -27.68
CA CYS A 590 -9.39 -14.80 -26.71
C CYS A 590 -8.62 -15.66 -25.69
N PHE A 591 -9.27 -16.71 -25.17
CA PHE A 591 -8.64 -17.60 -24.21
C PHE A 591 -7.55 -18.45 -24.83
N ASP A 592 -7.75 -18.95 -26.04
CA ASP A 592 -6.71 -19.67 -26.80
C ASP A 592 -5.44 -18.79 -27.03
N THR A 593 -5.62 -17.47 -27.04
CA THR A 593 -4.53 -16.52 -27.24
C THR A 593 -3.87 -16.06 -25.94
N TRP A 594 -4.68 -15.66 -24.93
CA TRP A 594 -4.19 -14.91 -23.77
C TRP A 594 -4.06 -15.76 -22.50
N CYS A 595 -4.68 -16.93 -22.47
CA CYS A 595 -4.51 -17.84 -21.33
C CYS A 595 -3.11 -18.43 -21.29
N TRP A 596 -2.64 -18.70 -20.09
CA TRP A 596 -1.51 -19.59 -19.91
C TRP A 596 -1.91 -21.00 -20.35
N ASP A 597 -1.08 -21.63 -21.18
CA ASP A 597 -1.36 -22.92 -21.82
C ASP A 597 -1.08 -24.13 -20.88
N GLY A 598 -0.70 -23.88 -19.63
CA GLY A 598 -0.37 -24.91 -18.67
C GLY A 598 1.08 -25.40 -18.72
N THR A 599 1.90 -24.91 -19.67
CA THR A 599 3.31 -25.29 -19.79
C THR A 599 4.16 -24.57 -18.75
N ASP A 600 4.89 -25.30 -17.91
CA ASP A 600 5.85 -24.76 -16.94
C ASP A 600 7.28 -25.19 -17.32
N ASN A 601 7.98 -24.33 -18.05
CA ASN A 601 9.40 -24.54 -18.36
C ASN A 601 10.26 -24.08 -17.18
N THR A 602 10.62 -25.02 -16.33
CA THR A 602 11.39 -24.79 -15.10
C THR A 602 12.90 -24.63 -15.30
N THR A 603 13.40 -24.72 -16.57
CA THR A 603 14.84 -24.55 -16.83
C THR A 603 15.28 -23.13 -16.47
N THR A 604 16.50 -22.99 -15.92
CA THR A 604 17.06 -21.67 -15.64
C THR A 604 17.20 -20.89 -16.95
N PRO A 605 16.69 -19.66 -17.02
CA PRO A 605 16.85 -18.80 -18.19
C PRO A 605 18.33 -18.63 -18.56
N SER A 606 18.63 -18.61 -19.85
CA SER A 606 20.00 -18.49 -20.37
C SER A 606 20.60 -17.08 -20.23
N ALA A 607 19.78 -16.09 -19.99
CA ALA A 607 20.15 -14.70 -19.76
C ALA A 607 19.25 -14.09 -18.68
N GLU A 608 19.76 -13.05 -18.04
CA GLU A 608 18.96 -12.25 -17.10
C GLU A 608 17.83 -11.52 -17.84
N TYR A 609 16.72 -11.32 -17.12
CA TYR A 609 15.54 -10.64 -17.66
C TYR A 609 15.72 -9.13 -17.60
N GLU A 610 16.02 -8.51 -18.74
CA GLU A 610 16.24 -7.06 -18.87
C GLU A 610 15.47 -6.53 -20.10
N PRO A 611 14.18 -6.24 -19.98
CA PRO A 611 13.39 -5.71 -21.06
C PRO A 611 13.76 -4.26 -21.42
N VAL A 612 13.68 -3.90 -22.68
CA VAL A 612 14.02 -2.57 -23.21
C VAL A 612 12.74 -1.75 -23.42
N VAL A 613 12.75 -0.49 -23.01
CA VAL A 613 11.63 0.46 -23.14
C VAL A 613 11.14 0.53 -24.59
N GLY A 614 9.82 0.45 -24.76
CA GLY A 614 9.16 0.56 -26.06
C GLY A 614 9.31 -0.67 -26.97
N THR A 615 9.98 -1.72 -26.50
CA THR A 615 10.05 -2.99 -27.24
C THR A 615 8.77 -3.78 -27.03
N LEU A 616 8.09 -4.14 -28.11
CA LEU A 616 6.93 -5.02 -28.02
C LEU A 616 7.32 -6.42 -27.53
N PRO A 617 6.56 -7.02 -26.60
CA PRO A 617 6.76 -8.40 -26.18
C PRO A 617 6.79 -9.35 -27.36
N ARG A 618 7.67 -10.37 -27.33
CA ARG A 618 7.78 -11.41 -28.38
C ARG A 618 6.43 -12.06 -28.69
N PHE A 619 5.62 -12.29 -27.65
CA PHE A 619 4.26 -12.80 -27.79
C PHE A 619 3.40 -12.01 -28.78
N ILE A 620 3.48 -10.66 -28.75
CA ILE A 620 2.71 -9.79 -29.67
C ILE A 620 3.28 -9.86 -31.09
N THR A 621 4.60 -9.82 -31.23
CA THR A 621 5.27 -9.81 -32.52
C THR A 621 5.18 -11.16 -33.23
N GLU A 622 5.40 -12.27 -32.53
CA GLU A 622 5.38 -13.64 -33.09
C GLU A 622 3.96 -14.08 -33.50
N ARG A 623 2.93 -13.58 -32.80
CA ARG A 623 1.52 -13.88 -33.10
C ARG A 623 0.85 -12.83 -34.00
N ASN A 624 1.60 -11.82 -34.46
CA ASN A 624 1.10 -10.73 -35.31
C ASN A 624 -0.15 -10.04 -34.73
N LEU A 625 -0.19 -9.83 -33.39
CA LEU A 625 -1.32 -9.23 -32.73
C LEU A 625 -1.34 -7.69 -32.80
N GLY A 626 -0.22 -7.06 -33.12
CA GLY A 626 -0.09 -5.61 -33.25
C GLY A 626 -0.83 -5.06 -34.47
N THR A 627 -1.44 -3.88 -34.37
CA THR A 627 -2.02 -3.16 -35.53
C THR A 627 -0.89 -2.66 -36.43
N ALA A 628 -0.97 -2.99 -37.69
CA ALA A 628 -0.03 -2.49 -38.74
C ALA A 628 -0.21 -0.97 -38.96
N GLY A 629 0.21 -0.13 -38.02
CA GLY A 629 0.05 1.33 -38.10
C GLY A 629 0.65 2.09 -36.94
N SER A 630 0.97 1.42 -35.85
CA SER A 630 1.42 2.10 -34.63
C SER A 630 2.93 2.38 -34.53
N ALA A 631 3.68 2.11 -35.58
CA ALA A 631 5.14 2.38 -35.64
C ALA A 631 5.48 3.83 -36.05
N THR A 632 4.48 4.72 -36.23
CA THR A 632 4.71 6.13 -36.58
C THR A 632 4.03 7.07 -35.59
N GLY A 633 4.41 6.95 -34.35
CA GLY A 633 4.06 7.91 -33.26
C GLY A 633 5.33 8.61 -32.81
N ALA A 634 5.77 9.58 -33.60
CA ALA A 634 6.57 10.75 -33.28
C ALA A 634 7.52 10.60 -32.07
N SER A 635 8.70 10.09 -32.37
CA SER A 635 9.93 10.59 -31.76
C SER A 635 10.08 12.08 -32.16
N THR A 636 9.45 12.99 -31.48
CA THR A 636 10.01 14.32 -31.29
C THR A 636 11.10 14.14 -30.24
N ALA A 637 12.28 13.83 -30.73
CA ALA A 637 13.50 13.96 -29.99
C ALA A 637 13.61 15.43 -29.55
N VAL A 638 13.20 15.71 -28.33
CA VAL A 638 13.82 16.77 -27.56
C VAL A 638 15.20 16.23 -27.23
N GLY A 639 16.23 16.81 -27.84
CA GLY A 639 17.61 16.47 -27.56
C GLY A 639 17.94 16.68 -26.10
N GLY A 640 17.89 15.62 -25.34
CA GLY A 640 18.38 15.48 -24.01
C GLY A 640 19.55 14.50 -24.07
N GLN A 641 20.71 14.96 -23.67
CA GLN A 641 21.95 14.21 -23.59
C GLN A 641 21.71 12.83 -22.98
N SER A 642 22.24 11.82 -23.64
CA SER A 642 22.37 10.48 -23.07
C SER A 642 23.15 10.56 -21.75
N SER A 643 22.46 10.60 -20.64
CA SER A 643 23.02 10.24 -19.36
C SER A 643 22.96 8.72 -19.28
N SER A 644 24.13 8.10 -19.45
CA SER A 644 24.35 6.71 -19.05
C SER A 644 23.86 6.50 -17.63
N PRO A 645 23.33 5.31 -17.29
CA PRO A 645 22.77 5.07 -15.96
C PRO A 645 23.88 5.22 -14.90
N VAL A 646 23.77 6.23 -14.07
CA VAL A 646 24.57 6.36 -12.84
C VAL A 646 23.92 5.43 -11.79
N ALA A 647 24.03 4.13 -12.03
CA ALA A 647 23.53 3.12 -11.09
C ALA A 647 24.65 2.57 -10.16
N SER A 648 25.89 3.05 -10.29
CA SER A 648 27.02 2.38 -9.61
C SER A 648 27.58 3.10 -8.40
N ALA A 649 27.21 4.35 -8.11
CA ALA A 649 27.88 5.10 -7.03
C ALA A 649 27.17 5.02 -5.67
N SER A 650 25.84 4.80 -5.61
CA SER A 650 25.11 4.77 -4.35
C SER A 650 25.11 3.38 -3.67
N GLN A 651 25.24 2.30 -4.44
CA GLN A 651 25.33 0.95 -3.85
C GLN A 651 26.71 0.66 -3.23
N ALA A 652 27.79 1.20 -3.80
CA ALA A 652 29.13 1.02 -3.25
C ALA A 652 29.32 1.77 -1.93
N ALA A 653 28.71 2.94 -1.75
CA ALA A 653 28.81 3.71 -0.51
C ALA A 653 28.04 3.07 0.66
N ALA A 654 26.91 2.41 0.40
CA ALA A 654 26.16 1.69 1.43
C ALA A 654 26.88 0.40 1.89
N GLY A 655 27.59 -0.27 0.99
CA GLY A 655 28.33 -1.49 1.30
C GLY A 655 29.60 -1.26 2.14
N GLU A 656 30.32 -0.16 1.94
CA GLU A 656 31.59 0.13 2.66
C GLU A 656 31.37 0.67 4.08
N VAL A 657 30.27 1.38 4.35
CA VAL A 657 29.95 1.89 5.69
C VAL A 657 29.52 0.76 6.61
N ILE A 658 28.92 -0.32 6.08
CA ILE A 658 28.44 -1.47 6.87
C ILE A 658 29.59 -2.37 7.33
N SER A 659 30.74 -2.40 6.63
CA SER A 659 31.84 -3.32 6.95
C SER A 659 32.77 -2.86 8.08
N ARG A 660 32.62 -1.63 8.59
CA ARG A 660 33.58 -1.08 9.59
C ARG A 660 33.04 -0.64 10.95
N GLY A 661 31.77 -0.81 11.24
CA GLY A 661 31.20 -0.19 12.43
C GLY A 661 30.25 -0.94 13.36
N MET A 662 29.80 -2.15 13.09
CA MET A 662 28.83 -2.82 13.96
C MET A 662 29.10 -4.33 14.13
N LEU A 663 29.93 -4.66 15.08
CA LEU A 663 29.95 -5.96 15.77
C LEU A 663 29.15 -5.82 17.07
N GLY A 664 27.83 -5.62 16.94
CA GLY A 664 26.86 -5.70 18.01
C GLY A 664 25.61 -6.40 17.45
N ARG A 665 24.83 -7.03 18.30
CA ARG A 665 23.68 -7.92 17.97
C ARG A 665 22.68 -7.41 16.93
N GLY A 666 22.73 -6.14 16.51
CA GLY A 666 21.90 -5.57 15.44
C GLY A 666 22.34 -5.85 14.00
N GLY A 667 23.54 -6.43 13.77
CA GLY A 667 24.08 -6.65 12.42
C GLY A 667 23.40 -7.77 11.62
N VAL A 668 22.65 -8.64 12.28
CA VAL A 668 21.97 -9.80 11.63
C VAL A 668 20.73 -9.34 10.85
N MET A 669 19.97 -8.36 11.36
CA MET A 669 18.77 -7.85 10.68
C MET A 669 19.08 -7.13 9.36
N LEU A 670 20.18 -6.41 9.29
CA LEU A 670 20.58 -5.66 8.07
C LEU A 670 21.03 -6.61 6.94
N ALA A 671 21.64 -7.74 7.29
CA ALA A 671 22.03 -8.77 6.31
C ALA A 671 20.79 -9.49 5.71
N ILE A 672 19.72 -9.66 6.49
CA ILE A 672 18.47 -10.27 6.03
C ILE A 672 17.70 -9.31 5.11
N LEU A 673 17.68 -8.00 5.40
CA LEU A 673 17.08 -6.98 4.52
C LEU A 673 17.76 -6.95 3.14
N VAL A 674 19.07 -7.13 3.06
CA VAL A 674 19.82 -7.20 1.79
C VAL A 674 19.60 -8.55 1.08
N GLY A 675 19.45 -9.64 1.83
CA GLY A 675 19.19 -11.00 1.27
C GLY A 675 17.81 -11.12 0.61
N VAL A 676 16.79 -10.50 1.19
CA VAL A 676 15.42 -10.50 0.63
C VAL A 676 15.34 -9.71 -0.68
N VAL A 677 16.17 -8.67 -0.82
CA VAL A 677 16.24 -7.87 -2.06
C VAL A 677 16.94 -8.61 -3.21
N SER A 678 17.81 -9.57 -2.94
CA SER A 678 18.59 -10.29 -3.97
C SER A 678 18.02 -11.65 -4.41
N GLY A 679 16.90 -12.11 -3.86
CA GLY A 679 16.22 -13.35 -4.30
C GLY A 679 17.00 -14.64 -4.10
N SER A 680 18.06 -14.63 -3.28
CA SER A 680 18.90 -15.79 -3.05
C SER A 680 18.95 -16.13 -1.56
N VAL A 681 18.04 -16.96 -1.10
CA VAL A 681 18.17 -17.65 0.19
C VAL A 681 19.16 -18.80 -0.01
N MET A 682 20.43 -18.62 0.32
CA MET A 682 21.30 -19.78 0.59
C MET A 682 20.90 -20.36 1.94
N VAL A 683 20.28 -21.51 1.92
CA VAL A 683 20.13 -22.37 3.09
C VAL A 683 21.54 -22.93 3.39
N LEU A 684 22.21 -22.37 4.39
CA LEU A 684 23.35 -23.03 5.01
C LEU A 684 22.81 -23.93 6.12
N GLY A 685 23.06 -25.24 5.93
CA GLY A 685 22.73 -26.31 6.85
C GLY A 685 23.42 -26.25 8.21
#